data_a4f0508ad2c643b9fad7e7cbc68c7922
#
_entry.id   a4f0508ad2c643b9fad7e7cbc68c7922
#
_cell.length_a   1.000
_cell.length_b   1.000
_cell.length_c   1.000
_cell.angle_alpha   90.00
_cell.angle_beta   90.00
_cell.angle_gamma   90.00
#
_symmetry.space_group_name_H-M   'P 1'
#
loop_
_entity.id
_entity.type
_entity.pdbx_description
1 polymer ?
#
loop_
_entity_poly.entity_id
_entity_poly.type
_entity_poly.pdbx_seq_one_letter_code
_entity_poly.pdbx_strand_id
1 'polypeptide(L)'
;MASLVRFRPEQEAILSYSGGLAGVAAVPGSGKTFTLAHLAARLVQRLADDRLLDMSQPPEVLIVTFTNAAVNSFQARISRILREQYGALSPRVGYRVRTLHGLAHDIVRDRPALVGLADDFVILDERLALEIQRASVAERLPAWWDRLSIYVDPEIDSRAARKSLEVELPDLVNGVIKRAKDRQIDPERLLHALSDVEGDQRFDLLRFSAEVYADYQRSLAYRGAVDFDDLVRLALEALQLDSHYLQRLRERWPYILEDEAQDSSLLQEQMLQLLSGQRNWVRVGDPNQAINTTFTTADPSHLLRFLDDESNPEVVEYPLSTSGRSAPSIINLANELVRWTVEEHPSTAVRDAFTYIDKPKHNQVRGVIKPTAVDDPQPNPLDDECVIHIHYAPGQKVSPDDELELIVSGEDFSLKAWMSEIEHLPEQERPTVAVLVPENSRGFKLTALLKRNGIPYEELLRSTSETRETASVLAAVLDYLSRPLDLNKLKQLYWSVMAQELRAQVVDDVDLRKRLTDFFARFRHVEELLWPSEAVTWEQAWPEEYSAAVSDLQRFRSLVVRWLEATRLPVDQLVLTVGQDLFSEPPDIALSYKIAVLLAHMAEEHPDWRLSEFTEELRVIANNQRRFIGFDDVEVGYEPKPGVVTVATMHAAKGLEWDRVYLMAVSNYGFPSALPYDTYIGERWYAVDHPYLGIEHINLQAEALAQLDALIERGEYYEGEATLAARLDYVRERLRLLYVGITRARRELIVTWNMGRGWKDGRENQPAVALVALRGYLESQR
;
A
#
# COMPACT_ATOMS: atom_id res chain seq x y z
N MET A 1 -24.59 10.94 -32.67
CA MET A 1 -23.89 12.23 -32.50
C MET A 1 -22.98 12.04 -31.32
N ALA A 2 -21.65 12.03 -31.48
CA ALA A 2 -20.73 12.02 -30.35
C ALA A 2 -21.01 13.29 -29.53
N SER A 3 -21.31 13.16 -28.27
CA SER A 3 -21.43 14.32 -27.37
C SER A 3 -20.07 15.03 -27.37
N LEU A 4 -20.06 16.29 -27.82
CA LEU A 4 -18.86 17.12 -27.74
C LEU A 4 -18.48 17.24 -26.26
N VAL A 5 -17.37 16.60 -25.89
CA VAL A 5 -16.82 16.71 -24.54
C VAL A 5 -16.47 18.19 -24.30
N ARG A 6 -17.06 18.80 -23.28
CA ARG A 6 -16.70 20.15 -22.84
C ARG A 6 -15.57 20.07 -21.83
N PHE A 7 -14.58 20.89 -22.01
CA PHE A 7 -13.43 21.01 -21.09
C PHE A 7 -13.52 22.31 -20.29
N ARG A 8 -12.95 22.32 -19.09
CA ARG A 8 -12.71 23.53 -18.33
C ARG A 8 -11.62 24.36 -18.98
N PRO A 9 -11.59 25.69 -18.78
CA PRO A 9 -10.52 26.54 -19.34
C PRO A 9 -9.10 26.08 -18.97
N GLU A 10 -8.89 25.64 -17.70
CA GLU A 10 -7.62 25.09 -17.24
C GLU A 10 -7.25 23.80 -18.00
N GLN A 11 -8.21 22.92 -18.27
CA GLN A 11 -8.02 21.70 -19.05
C GLN A 11 -7.73 22.01 -20.52
N GLU A 12 -8.43 22.98 -21.11
CA GLU A 12 -8.19 23.41 -22.51
C GLU A 12 -6.79 24.00 -22.67
N ALA A 13 -6.28 24.75 -21.68
CA ALA A 13 -4.92 25.28 -21.68
C ALA A 13 -3.90 24.13 -21.76
N ILE A 14 -4.06 23.07 -20.95
CA ILE A 14 -3.21 21.87 -21.00
C ILE A 14 -3.34 21.15 -22.35
N LEU A 15 -4.56 21.00 -22.84
CA LEU A 15 -4.81 20.35 -24.12
C LEU A 15 -4.27 21.11 -25.32
N SER A 16 -3.93 22.41 -25.18
CA SER A 16 -3.23 23.21 -26.19
C SER A 16 -1.72 22.95 -26.26
N TYR A 17 -1.17 22.14 -25.34
CA TYR A 17 0.23 21.77 -25.29
C TYR A 17 0.70 21.18 -26.63
N SER A 18 1.80 21.70 -27.13
CA SER A 18 2.36 21.29 -28.43
C SER A 18 3.82 20.82 -28.36
N GLY A 19 4.46 20.99 -27.22
CA GLY A 19 5.85 20.61 -26.97
C GLY A 19 6.52 21.49 -25.91
N GLY A 20 7.71 21.13 -25.48
CA GLY A 20 8.45 21.78 -24.41
C GLY A 20 8.32 21.08 -23.07
N LEU A 21 8.89 21.68 -22.03
CA LEU A 21 8.72 21.22 -20.65
C LEU A 21 7.45 21.84 -20.07
N ALA A 22 6.60 21.02 -19.48
CA ALA A 22 5.34 21.46 -18.89
C ALA A 22 5.11 20.83 -17.52
N GLY A 23 4.75 21.64 -16.55
CA GLY A 23 4.38 21.19 -15.22
C GLY A 23 2.91 21.48 -14.93
N VAL A 24 2.17 20.51 -14.45
CA VAL A 24 0.76 20.63 -14.08
C VAL A 24 0.62 20.47 -12.59
N ALA A 25 0.39 21.61 -11.89
CA ALA A 25 0.04 21.61 -10.47
C ALA A 25 -1.46 21.35 -10.33
N ALA A 26 -1.83 20.13 -9.93
CA ALA A 26 -3.21 19.67 -9.92
C ALA A 26 -3.70 19.44 -8.49
N VAL A 27 -5.00 19.72 -8.25
CA VAL A 27 -5.66 19.41 -6.97
C VAL A 27 -6.53 18.15 -7.06
N PRO A 28 -6.97 17.56 -5.92
CA PRO A 28 -7.89 16.44 -5.93
C PRO A 28 -9.20 16.76 -6.70
N GLY A 29 -9.66 15.83 -7.54
CA GLY A 29 -10.93 15.99 -8.28
C GLY A 29 -10.91 16.99 -9.44
N SER A 30 -9.73 17.52 -9.81
CA SER A 30 -9.58 18.44 -10.94
C SER A 30 -9.62 17.76 -12.33
N GLY A 31 -9.58 16.42 -12.35
CA GLY A 31 -9.61 15.65 -13.59
C GLY A 31 -8.22 15.42 -14.22
N LYS A 32 -7.16 15.28 -13.42
CA LYS A 32 -5.78 14.98 -13.87
C LYS A 32 -5.75 13.89 -14.95
N THR A 33 -6.14 12.66 -14.58
CA THR A 33 -6.11 11.49 -15.45
C THR A 33 -6.98 11.65 -16.70
N PHE A 34 -8.13 12.32 -16.56
CA PHE A 34 -9.01 12.64 -17.67
C PHE A 34 -8.31 13.57 -18.67
N THR A 35 -7.76 14.67 -18.21
CA THR A 35 -7.06 15.67 -19.04
C THR A 35 -5.84 15.06 -19.72
N LEU A 36 -5.04 14.28 -18.96
CA LEU A 36 -3.85 13.65 -19.49
C LEU A 36 -4.15 12.59 -20.57
N ALA A 37 -5.25 11.82 -20.39
CA ALA A 37 -5.68 10.86 -21.42
C ALA A 37 -6.15 11.54 -22.72
N HIS A 38 -6.84 12.69 -22.63
CA HIS A 38 -7.22 13.49 -23.78
C HIS A 38 -6.00 14.15 -24.45
N LEU A 39 -5.04 14.64 -23.67
CA LEU A 39 -3.77 15.16 -24.19
C LEU A 39 -3.01 14.05 -24.94
N ALA A 40 -2.87 12.86 -24.36
CA ALA A 40 -2.24 11.72 -25.01
C ALA A 40 -2.91 11.40 -26.35
N ALA A 41 -4.25 11.31 -26.39
CA ALA A 41 -4.99 11.04 -27.63
C ALA A 41 -4.77 12.12 -28.70
N ARG A 42 -4.72 13.41 -28.32
CA ARG A 42 -4.41 14.52 -29.25
C ARG A 42 -2.98 14.42 -29.79
N LEU A 43 -2.01 14.08 -28.96
CA LEU A 43 -0.62 13.92 -29.39
C LEU A 43 -0.48 12.70 -30.33
N VAL A 44 -1.18 11.59 -30.07
CA VAL A 44 -1.23 10.44 -30.98
C VAL A 44 -1.83 10.83 -32.33
N GLN A 45 -2.93 11.59 -32.35
CA GLN A 45 -3.53 12.08 -33.58
C GLN A 45 -2.56 12.97 -34.36
N ARG A 46 -1.83 13.85 -33.69
CA ARG A 46 -0.80 14.68 -34.32
C ARG A 46 0.31 13.85 -34.98
N LEU A 47 0.79 12.78 -34.29
CA LEU A 47 1.75 11.85 -34.90
C LEU A 47 1.18 11.14 -36.13
N ALA A 48 -0.13 10.87 -36.15
CA ALA A 48 -0.81 10.30 -37.31
C ALA A 48 -0.94 11.30 -38.46
N ASP A 49 -1.32 12.54 -38.18
CA ASP A 49 -1.46 13.63 -39.14
C ASP A 49 -0.12 13.94 -39.85
N ASP A 50 0.98 13.88 -39.09
CA ASP A 50 2.35 14.02 -39.58
C ASP A 50 2.84 12.76 -40.35
N ARG A 51 2.01 11.73 -40.51
CA ARG A 51 2.30 10.42 -41.12
C ARG A 51 3.46 9.65 -40.46
N LEU A 52 3.78 9.96 -39.22
CA LEU A 52 4.85 9.28 -38.47
C LEU A 52 4.47 7.86 -38.06
N LEU A 53 3.14 7.55 -37.99
CA LEU A 53 2.65 6.22 -37.64
C LEU A 53 2.76 5.22 -38.79
N ASP A 54 3.03 5.68 -40.02
CA ASP A 54 3.24 4.85 -41.21
C ASP A 54 4.67 4.31 -41.35
N MET A 55 5.55 4.68 -40.44
CA MET A 55 6.94 4.21 -40.39
C MET A 55 7.02 2.75 -39.92
N SER A 56 8.09 2.07 -40.29
CA SER A 56 8.35 0.67 -39.87
C SER A 56 8.49 0.51 -38.34
N GLN A 57 8.91 1.55 -37.66
CA GLN A 57 8.91 1.71 -36.20
C GLN A 57 8.28 3.05 -35.86
N PRO A 58 6.96 3.13 -35.71
CA PRO A 58 6.26 4.37 -35.47
C PRO A 58 6.57 4.92 -34.07
N PRO A 59 6.70 6.24 -33.93
CA PRO A 59 6.83 6.86 -32.64
C PRO A 59 5.57 6.69 -31.79
N GLU A 60 5.75 6.64 -30.48
CA GLU A 60 4.69 6.46 -29.49
C GLU A 60 4.69 7.62 -28.50
N VAL A 61 3.53 8.04 -28.03
CA VAL A 61 3.42 8.88 -26.83
C VAL A 61 3.60 7.95 -25.62
N LEU A 62 4.63 8.19 -24.81
CA LEU A 62 4.88 7.44 -23.59
C LEU A 62 4.10 8.08 -22.42
N ILE A 63 3.25 7.30 -21.77
CA ILE A 63 2.56 7.67 -20.53
C ILE A 63 3.13 6.82 -19.40
N VAL A 64 3.61 7.48 -18.35
CA VAL A 64 4.19 6.84 -17.18
C VAL A 64 3.33 7.11 -15.97
N THR A 65 3.05 6.08 -15.18
CA THR A 65 2.24 6.16 -13.97
C THR A 65 2.80 5.27 -12.87
N PHE A 66 2.20 5.31 -11.68
CA PHE A 66 2.77 4.63 -10.51
C PHE A 66 2.27 3.19 -10.34
N THR A 67 1.03 2.86 -10.76
CA THR A 67 0.41 1.55 -10.50
C THR A 67 -0.08 0.86 -11.77
N ASN A 68 -0.13 -0.48 -11.77
CA ASN A 68 -0.68 -1.27 -12.88
C ASN A 68 -2.18 -0.98 -13.11
N ALA A 69 -2.94 -0.73 -12.04
CA ALA A 69 -4.35 -0.33 -12.17
C ALA A 69 -4.49 0.99 -12.95
N ALA A 70 -3.62 1.98 -12.70
CA ALA A 70 -3.58 3.22 -13.47
C ALA A 70 -3.19 2.97 -14.94
N VAL A 71 -2.23 2.07 -15.22
CA VAL A 71 -1.88 1.67 -16.60
C VAL A 71 -3.11 1.17 -17.34
N ASN A 72 -3.87 0.24 -16.77
CA ASN A 72 -5.06 -0.33 -17.38
C ASN A 72 -6.17 0.73 -17.60
N SER A 73 -6.39 1.59 -16.60
CA SER A 73 -7.35 2.69 -16.70
C SER A 73 -7.01 3.68 -17.81
N PHE A 74 -5.73 4.09 -17.92
CA PHE A 74 -5.26 4.96 -19.01
C PHE A 74 -5.44 4.30 -20.37
N GLN A 75 -5.02 3.04 -20.54
CA GLN A 75 -5.15 2.30 -21.79
C GLN A 75 -6.61 2.22 -22.26
N ALA A 76 -7.52 1.84 -21.35
CA ALA A 76 -8.95 1.76 -21.66
C ALA A 76 -9.51 3.13 -22.07
N ARG A 77 -9.16 4.19 -21.34
CA ARG A 77 -9.64 5.55 -21.58
C ARG A 77 -9.10 6.13 -22.89
N ILE A 78 -7.81 6.02 -23.16
CA ILE A 78 -7.19 6.51 -24.40
C ILE A 78 -7.75 5.75 -25.60
N SER A 79 -7.87 4.41 -25.53
CA SER A 79 -8.47 3.58 -26.60
C SER A 79 -9.90 4.00 -26.90
N ARG A 80 -10.70 4.35 -25.87
CA ARG A 80 -12.06 4.84 -26.03
C ARG A 80 -12.08 6.19 -26.72
N ILE A 81 -11.26 7.16 -26.28
CA ILE A 81 -11.18 8.49 -26.84
C ILE A 81 -10.77 8.42 -28.31
N LEU A 82 -9.76 7.63 -28.65
CA LEU A 82 -9.28 7.47 -30.02
C LEU A 82 -10.38 6.91 -30.95
N ARG A 83 -11.15 5.93 -30.48
CA ARG A 83 -12.27 5.35 -31.27
C ARG A 83 -13.41 6.34 -31.45
N GLU A 84 -13.83 7.03 -30.39
CA GLU A 84 -15.01 7.90 -30.40
C GLU A 84 -14.78 9.23 -31.11
N GLN A 85 -13.58 9.82 -30.96
CA GLN A 85 -13.31 11.17 -31.46
C GLN A 85 -12.50 11.19 -32.75
N TYR A 86 -11.63 10.20 -33.00
CA TYR A 86 -10.69 10.21 -34.11
C TYR A 86 -10.89 9.05 -35.10
N GLY A 87 -11.86 8.19 -34.90
CA GLY A 87 -12.18 7.12 -35.86
C GLY A 87 -11.16 5.97 -35.86
N ALA A 88 -10.80 5.45 -37.00
CA ALA A 88 -10.20 4.14 -37.22
C ALA A 88 -8.70 3.99 -36.88
N LEU A 89 -8.18 4.63 -35.85
CA LEU A 89 -6.87 4.25 -35.34
C LEU A 89 -6.98 2.92 -34.58
N SER A 90 -6.13 1.95 -34.93
CA SER A 90 -6.07 0.66 -34.21
C SER A 90 -5.86 0.89 -32.70
N PRO A 91 -6.67 0.30 -31.85
CA PRO A 91 -6.53 0.47 -30.41
C PRO A 91 -5.19 -0.12 -29.96
N ARG A 92 -4.21 0.70 -29.61
CA ARG A 92 -2.84 0.45 -29.14
C ARG A 92 -1.72 0.89 -30.09
N VAL A 93 -2.02 1.64 -31.15
CA VAL A 93 -0.99 2.22 -32.01
C VAL A 93 -0.76 3.68 -31.63
N GLY A 94 0.52 4.08 -31.57
CA GLY A 94 0.93 5.45 -31.34
C GLY A 94 1.04 5.87 -29.87
N TYR A 95 0.77 4.99 -28.90
CA TYR A 95 1.00 5.27 -27.49
C TYR A 95 1.41 4.03 -26.70
N ARG A 96 2.11 4.25 -25.60
CA ARG A 96 2.55 3.23 -24.65
C ARG A 96 2.30 3.72 -23.22
N VAL A 97 1.62 2.91 -22.42
CA VAL A 97 1.43 3.19 -20.97
C VAL A 97 2.21 2.17 -20.17
N ARG A 98 3.01 2.63 -19.22
CA ARG A 98 3.86 1.81 -18.34
C ARG A 98 3.90 2.37 -16.92
N THR A 99 4.15 1.49 -15.95
CA THR A 99 4.68 1.95 -14.67
C THR A 99 6.16 2.31 -14.83
N LEU A 100 6.71 3.13 -13.91
CA LEU A 100 8.14 3.48 -13.93
C LEU A 100 9.05 2.25 -13.90
N HIS A 101 8.75 1.28 -13.03
CA HIS A 101 9.49 0.02 -12.97
C HIS A 101 9.29 -0.84 -14.24
N GLY A 102 8.08 -0.86 -14.80
CA GLY A 102 7.81 -1.55 -16.06
C GLY A 102 8.56 -0.93 -17.24
N LEU A 103 8.72 0.39 -17.26
CA LEU A 103 9.54 1.08 -18.26
C LEU A 103 11.03 0.74 -18.08
N ALA A 104 11.53 0.76 -16.84
CA ALA A 104 12.90 0.37 -16.54
C ALA A 104 13.20 -1.08 -16.95
N HIS A 105 12.25 -1.98 -16.66
CA HIS A 105 12.33 -3.37 -17.13
C HIS A 105 12.39 -3.48 -18.66
N ASP A 106 11.51 -2.78 -19.40
CA ASP A 106 11.53 -2.78 -20.86
C ASP A 106 12.89 -2.33 -21.40
N ILE A 107 13.51 -1.29 -20.80
CA ILE A 107 14.82 -0.76 -21.17
C ILE A 107 15.93 -1.78 -20.94
N VAL A 108 16.01 -2.36 -19.74
CA VAL A 108 17.06 -3.34 -19.39
C VAL A 108 16.91 -4.61 -20.22
N ARG A 109 15.68 -5.11 -20.41
CA ARG A 109 15.41 -6.34 -21.15
C ARG A 109 15.71 -6.21 -22.65
N ASP A 110 15.63 -5.01 -23.23
CA ASP A 110 16.03 -4.78 -24.63
C ASP A 110 17.54 -4.89 -24.83
N ARG A 111 18.35 -4.59 -23.81
CA ARG A 111 19.81 -4.59 -23.85
C ARG A 111 20.47 -5.05 -22.54
N PRO A 112 20.20 -6.26 -22.02
CA PRO A 112 20.69 -6.67 -20.70
C PRO A 112 22.22 -6.74 -20.64
N ALA A 113 22.89 -7.11 -21.73
CA ALA A 113 24.35 -7.19 -21.80
C ALA A 113 25.06 -5.84 -21.58
N LEU A 114 24.40 -4.69 -21.83
CA LEU A 114 24.98 -3.36 -21.56
C LEU A 114 25.28 -3.16 -20.07
N VAL A 115 24.48 -3.78 -19.20
CA VAL A 115 24.56 -3.66 -17.75
C VAL A 115 25.03 -4.97 -17.08
N GLY A 116 25.69 -5.85 -17.86
CA GLY A 116 26.29 -7.07 -17.33
C GLY A 116 25.31 -8.18 -16.97
N LEU A 117 24.06 -8.12 -17.46
CA LEU A 117 23.04 -9.14 -17.22
C LEU A 117 22.96 -10.15 -18.36
N ALA A 118 22.57 -11.38 -18.05
CA ALA A 118 22.20 -12.40 -19.04
C ALA A 118 20.80 -12.13 -19.60
N ASP A 119 20.50 -12.72 -20.78
CA ASP A 119 19.18 -12.53 -21.42
C ASP A 119 18.00 -13.10 -20.62
N ASP A 120 18.28 -14.07 -19.75
CA ASP A 120 17.33 -14.79 -18.89
C ASP A 120 17.38 -14.36 -17.41
N PHE A 121 17.90 -13.17 -17.14
CA PHE A 121 17.96 -12.67 -15.77
C PHE A 121 16.59 -12.70 -15.08
N VAL A 122 16.60 -12.94 -13.77
CA VAL A 122 15.39 -13.06 -12.93
C VAL A 122 15.18 -11.77 -12.14
N ILE A 123 13.92 -11.36 -11.99
CA ILE A 123 13.54 -10.25 -11.11
C ILE A 123 12.99 -10.85 -9.82
N LEU A 124 13.67 -10.57 -8.69
CA LEU A 124 13.17 -10.99 -7.39
C LEU A 124 12.05 -10.07 -6.94
N ASP A 125 11.01 -10.67 -6.37
CA ASP A 125 9.98 -9.92 -5.68
C ASP A 125 10.51 -9.33 -4.36
N GLU A 126 9.78 -8.34 -3.80
CA GLU A 126 10.16 -7.65 -2.57
C GLU A 126 10.34 -8.62 -1.38
N ARG A 127 9.59 -9.71 -1.36
CA ARG A 127 9.66 -10.71 -0.29
C ARG A 127 10.94 -11.51 -0.33
N LEU A 128 11.29 -12.08 -1.48
CA LEU A 128 12.55 -12.84 -1.66
C LEU A 128 13.76 -11.94 -1.39
N ALA A 129 13.69 -10.69 -1.84
CA ALA A 129 14.70 -9.69 -1.53
C ALA A 129 14.88 -9.50 -0.02
N LEU A 130 13.78 -9.31 0.73
CA LEU A 130 13.80 -9.19 2.19
C LEU A 130 14.25 -10.47 2.89
N GLU A 131 13.92 -11.66 2.39
CA GLU A 131 14.37 -12.92 2.96
C GLU A 131 15.90 -13.07 2.87
N ILE A 132 16.49 -12.73 1.73
CA ILE A 132 17.95 -12.73 1.56
C ILE A 132 18.59 -11.73 2.53
N GLN A 133 18.02 -10.54 2.64
CA GLN A 133 18.51 -9.52 3.57
C GLN A 133 18.40 -9.99 5.04
N ARG A 134 17.27 -10.59 5.44
CA ARG A 134 17.08 -11.17 6.78
C ARG A 134 18.09 -12.26 7.11
N ALA A 135 18.36 -13.13 6.16
CA ALA A 135 19.37 -14.18 6.33
C ALA A 135 20.77 -13.57 6.56
N SER A 136 21.14 -12.56 5.77
CA SER A 136 22.42 -11.85 5.91
C SER A 136 22.52 -11.07 7.22
N VAL A 137 21.42 -10.43 7.66
CA VAL A 137 21.35 -9.76 8.97
C VAL A 137 21.55 -10.77 10.11
N ALA A 138 20.84 -11.91 10.07
CA ALA A 138 20.92 -12.93 11.10
C ALA A 138 22.34 -13.55 11.22
N GLU A 139 23.03 -13.70 10.08
CA GLU A 139 24.40 -14.20 10.05
C GLU A 139 25.40 -13.20 10.64
N ARG A 140 25.26 -11.91 10.36
CA ARG A 140 26.22 -10.86 10.79
C ARG A 140 25.95 -10.32 12.19
N LEU A 141 24.71 -10.29 12.67
CA LEU A 141 24.33 -9.70 13.93
C LEU A 141 25.15 -10.21 15.16
N PRO A 142 25.52 -11.51 15.27
CA PRO A 142 26.34 -11.97 16.38
C PRO A 142 27.70 -11.27 16.50
N ALA A 143 28.34 -10.96 15.38
CA ALA A 143 29.64 -10.28 15.36
C ALA A 143 29.52 -8.76 15.67
N TRP A 144 28.34 -8.20 15.41
CA TRP A 144 28.04 -6.78 15.59
C TRP A 144 27.30 -6.46 16.90
N TRP A 145 26.97 -7.50 17.68
CA TRP A 145 26.12 -7.35 18.88
C TRP A 145 26.63 -6.29 19.86
N ASP A 146 27.93 -6.32 20.21
CA ASP A 146 28.51 -5.40 21.19
C ASP A 146 28.40 -3.91 20.76
N ARG A 147 28.40 -3.66 19.45
CA ARG A 147 28.27 -2.30 18.90
C ARG A 147 26.81 -1.87 18.78
N LEU A 148 25.91 -2.77 18.38
CA LEU A 148 24.50 -2.45 18.14
C LEU A 148 23.65 -2.53 19.41
N SER A 149 24.08 -3.25 20.43
CA SER A 149 23.35 -3.36 21.70
C SER A 149 23.23 -2.05 22.47
N ILE A 150 24.06 -1.06 22.15
CA ILE A 150 23.97 0.29 22.77
C ILE A 150 22.67 0.99 22.42
N TYR A 151 22.02 0.62 21.32
CA TYR A 151 20.76 1.19 20.85
C TYR A 151 19.53 0.53 21.49
N VAL A 152 19.70 -0.50 22.30
CA VAL A 152 18.59 -1.19 22.95
C VAL A 152 18.42 -0.69 24.38
N ASP A 153 17.17 -0.58 24.81
CA ASP A 153 16.85 -0.21 26.19
C ASP A 153 17.51 -1.21 27.16
N PRO A 154 18.38 -0.73 28.07
CA PRO A 154 19.11 -1.57 29.02
C PRO A 154 18.19 -2.29 30.03
N GLU A 155 16.94 -1.85 30.18
CA GLU A 155 15.95 -2.51 31.06
C GLU A 155 15.30 -3.74 30.38
N ILE A 156 15.49 -3.92 29.08
CA ILE A 156 14.97 -5.07 28.35
C ILE A 156 15.90 -6.27 28.50
N ASP A 157 15.35 -7.46 28.80
CA ASP A 157 16.12 -8.72 28.81
C ASP A 157 16.91 -8.91 27.52
N SER A 158 18.18 -9.29 27.63
CA SER A 158 19.12 -9.41 26.50
C SER A 158 18.61 -10.33 25.35
N ARG A 159 17.81 -11.35 25.67
CA ARG A 159 17.18 -12.22 24.67
C ARG A 159 16.06 -11.50 23.93
N ALA A 160 15.23 -10.74 24.64
CA ALA A 160 14.15 -9.94 24.04
C ALA A 160 14.73 -8.79 23.22
N ALA A 161 15.79 -8.15 23.70
CA ALA A 161 16.56 -7.12 23.02
C ALA A 161 17.11 -7.61 21.68
N ARG A 162 17.78 -8.77 21.69
CA ARG A 162 18.30 -9.39 20.46
C ARG A 162 17.20 -9.71 19.47
N LYS A 163 16.09 -10.29 19.94
CA LYS A 163 14.93 -10.57 19.10
C LYS A 163 14.31 -9.31 18.49
N SER A 164 14.30 -8.20 19.22
CA SER A 164 13.84 -6.92 18.72
C SER A 164 14.72 -6.42 17.57
N LEU A 165 16.05 -6.42 17.73
CA LEU A 165 16.98 -6.03 16.67
C LEU A 165 16.89 -6.97 15.46
N GLU A 166 16.75 -8.28 15.66
CA GLU A 166 16.57 -9.26 14.56
C GLU A 166 15.32 -8.96 13.70
N VAL A 167 14.29 -8.33 14.29
CA VAL A 167 13.06 -7.94 13.58
C VAL A 167 13.21 -6.59 12.88
N GLU A 168 13.86 -5.61 13.51
CA GLU A 168 13.92 -4.22 13.02
C GLU A 168 15.08 -3.96 12.05
N LEU A 169 16.25 -4.61 12.25
CA LEU A 169 17.42 -4.38 11.41
C LEU A 169 17.21 -4.70 9.92
N PRO A 170 16.44 -5.73 9.51
CA PRO A 170 16.17 -5.97 8.10
C PRO A 170 15.47 -4.78 7.40
N ASP A 171 14.52 -4.14 8.07
CA ASP A 171 13.81 -2.99 7.50
C ASP A 171 14.73 -1.76 7.42
N LEU A 172 15.57 -1.54 8.46
CA LEU A 172 16.62 -0.52 8.44
C LEU A 172 17.58 -0.72 7.28
N VAL A 173 18.15 -1.94 7.15
CA VAL A 173 19.11 -2.28 6.10
C VAL A 173 18.47 -2.12 4.72
N ASN A 174 17.21 -2.58 4.53
CA ASN A 174 16.48 -2.38 3.28
C ASN A 174 16.34 -0.90 2.94
N GLY A 175 16.06 -0.04 3.92
CA GLY A 175 16.03 1.42 3.73
C GLY A 175 17.37 1.99 3.26
N VAL A 176 18.48 1.56 3.89
CA VAL A 176 19.83 1.98 3.48
C VAL A 176 20.16 1.47 2.08
N ILE A 177 19.85 0.22 1.75
CA ILE A 177 20.09 -0.35 0.40
C ILE A 177 19.32 0.44 -0.65
N LYS A 178 18.02 0.68 -0.45
CA LYS A 178 17.18 1.47 -1.36
C LYS A 178 17.75 2.88 -1.58
N ARG A 179 18.14 3.56 -0.50
CA ARG A 179 18.74 4.90 -0.58
C ARG A 179 20.10 4.89 -1.29
N ALA A 180 20.95 3.89 -1.01
CA ALA A 180 22.23 3.75 -1.68
C ALA A 180 22.05 3.50 -3.18
N LYS A 181 21.13 2.62 -3.59
CA LYS A 181 20.77 2.39 -4.99
C LYS A 181 20.22 3.66 -5.66
N ASP A 182 19.32 4.38 -4.99
CA ASP A 182 18.76 5.65 -5.48
C ASP A 182 19.84 6.75 -5.67
N ARG A 183 20.93 6.67 -4.91
CA ARG A 183 22.12 7.53 -5.06
C ARG A 183 23.19 6.92 -5.99
N GLN A 184 22.90 5.80 -6.66
CA GLN A 184 23.82 5.07 -7.55
C GLN A 184 25.14 4.66 -6.86
N ILE A 185 25.04 4.21 -5.60
CA ILE A 185 26.18 3.77 -4.79
C ILE A 185 26.11 2.25 -4.64
N ASP A 186 27.10 1.57 -5.20
CA ASP A 186 27.28 0.16 -5.00
C ASP A 186 27.93 -0.13 -3.62
N PRO A 187 27.87 -1.39 -3.12
CA PRO A 187 28.39 -1.73 -1.82
C PRO A 187 29.90 -1.58 -1.71
N GLU A 188 30.67 -1.78 -2.77
CA GLU A 188 32.14 -1.64 -2.76
C GLU A 188 32.53 -0.16 -2.56
N ARG A 189 31.88 0.74 -3.28
CA ARG A 189 32.07 2.18 -3.14
C ARG A 189 31.67 2.66 -1.74
N LEU A 190 30.57 2.13 -1.18
CA LEU A 190 30.11 2.47 0.16
C LEU A 190 31.11 2.00 1.23
N LEU A 191 31.58 0.75 1.15
CA LEU A 191 32.59 0.20 2.06
C LEU A 191 33.94 0.95 1.95
N HIS A 192 34.32 1.35 0.74
CA HIS A 192 35.52 2.17 0.56
C HIS A 192 35.38 3.56 1.22
N ALA A 193 34.25 4.24 1.04
CA ALA A 193 34.00 5.53 1.69
C ALA A 193 34.00 5.39 3.22
N LEU A 194 33.47 4.28 3.74
CA LEU A 194 33.48 3.99 5.20
C LEU A 194 34.90 3.73 5.75
N SER A 195 35.89 3.38 4.91
CA SER A 195 37.28 3.26 5.36
C SER A 195 37.91 4.60 5.71
N ASP A 196 37.43 5.71 5.15
CA ASP A 196 37.90 7.08 5.47
C ASP A 196 37.48 7.53 6.89
N VAL A 197 36.43 6.88 7.45
CA VAL A 197 35.91 7.12 8.80
C VAL A 197 36.10 5.91 9.73
N GLU A 198 37.13 5.09 9.46
CA GLU A 198 37.43 3.87 10.24
C GLU A 198 37.66 4.23 11.72
N GLY A 199 36.97 3.50 12.63
CA GLY A 199 37.03 3.73 14.07
C GLY A 199 36.01 4.74 14.61
N ASP A 200 35.30 5.47 13.79
CA ASP A 200 34.18 6.30 14.23
C ASP A 200 32.89 5.46 14.42
N GLN A 201 32.56 5.19 15.68
CA GLN A 201 31.40 4.37 16.05
C GLN A 201 30.06 4.99 15.65
N ARG A 202 30.02 6.30 15.40
CA ARG A 202 28.79 6.97 14.93
C ARG A 202 28.29 6.43 13.60
N PHE A 203 29.13 5.79 12.79
CA PHE A 203 28.78 5.18 11.51
C PHE A 203 28.55 3.66 11.59
N ASP A 204 28.40 3.09 12.78
CA ASP A 204 28.27 1.63 12.94
C ASP A 204 26.98 1.06 12.36
N LEU A 205 25.85 1.78 12.40
CA LEU A 205 24.62 1.37 11.73
C LEU A 205 24.80 1.29 10.22
N LEU A 206 25.42 2.30 9.61
CA LEU A 206 25.70 2.33 8.19
C LEU A 206 26.72 1.25 7.80
N ARG A 207 27.74 1.04 8.61
CA ARG A 207 28.79 0.04 8.36
C ARG A 207 28.22 -1.37 8.39
N PHE A 208 27.39 -1.68 9.37
CA PHE A 208 26.63 -2.92 9.40
C PHE A 208 25.77 -3.09 8.15
N SER A 209 25.01 -2.06 7.79
CA SER A 209 24.14 -2.08 6.61
C SER A 209 24.91 -2.25 5.31
N ALA A 210 26.10 -1.64 5.17
CA ALA A 210 26.95 -1.76 4.00
C ALA A 210 27.51 -3.18 3.82
N GLU A 211 27.87 -3.86 4.93
CA GLU A 211 28.30 -5.24 4.87
C GLU A 211 27.17 -6.18 4.46
N VAL A 212 25.96 -5.99 5.00
CA VAL A 212 24.77 -6.75 4.59
C VAL A 212 24.41 -6.45 3.13
N TYR A 213 24.54 -5.20 2.67
CA TYR A 213 24.33 -4.82 1.27
C TYR A 213 25.29 -5.56 0.34
N ALA A 214 26.57 -5.69 0.72
CA ALA A 214 27.55 -6.46 -0.07
C ALA A 214 27.17 -7.95 -0.16
N ASP A 215 26.69 -8.55 0.93
CA ASP A 215 26.23 -9.95 0.92
C ASP A 215 24.99 -10.11 0.06
N TYR A 216 24.05 -9.19 0.18
CA TYR A 216 22.82 -9.16 -0.60
C TYR A 216 23.11 -9.09 -2.10
N GLN A 217 23.95 -8.15 -2.55
CA GLN A 217 24.31 -8.01 -3.96
C GLN A 217 25.07 -9.24 -4.50
N ARG A 218 25.96 -9.86 -3.69
CA ARG A 218 26.61 -11.14 -4.07
C ARG A 218 25.58 -12.27 -4.23
N SER A 219 24.56 -12.31 -3.35
CA SER A 219 23.49 -13.30 -3.44
C SER A 219 22.63 -13.11 -4.68
N LEU A 220 22.32 -11.86 -5.07
CA LEU A 220 21.64 -11.55 -6.33
C LEU A 220 22.46 -11.98 -7.53
N ALA A 221 23.75 -11.59 -7.58
CA ALA A 221 24.65 -11.92 -8.67
C ALA A 221 24.82 -13.44 -8.85
N TYR A 222 24.94 -14.20 -7.75
CA TYR A 222 25.02 -15.67 -7.78
C TYR A 222 23.79 -16.32 -8.40
N ARG A 223 22.61 -15.72 -8.20
CA ARG A 223 21.33 -16.19 -8.73
C ARG A 223 21.03 -15.69 -10.14
N GLY A 224 21.87 -14.82 -10.72
CA GLY A 224 21.59 -14.12 -11.97
C GLY A 224 20.34 -13.22 -11.85
N ALA A 225 20.11 -12.67 -10.68
CA ALA A 225 18.89 -11.94 -10.35
C ALA A 225 19.15 -10.46 -10.05
N VAL A 226 18.10 -9.65 -10.19
CA VAL A 226 18.05 -8.24 -9.81
C VAL A 226 16.76 -7.99 -9.02
N ASP A 227 16.71 -6.96 -8.16
CA ASP A 227 15.48 -6.50 -7.56
C ASP A 227 14.87 -5.31 -8.33
N PHE A 228 13.72 -4.82 -7.87
CA PHE A 228 13.03 -3.71 -8.53
C PHE A 228 13.82 -2.39 -8.51
N ASP A 229 14.57 -2.11 -7.45
CA ASP A 229 15.39 -0.90 -7.34
C ASP A 229 16.62 -0.99 -8.27
N ASP A 230 17.20 -2.19 -8.44
CA ASP A 230 18.25 -2.43 -9.43
C ASP A 230 17.76 -2.18 -10.85
N LEU A 231 16.52 -2.54 -11.19
CA LEU A 231 16.00 -2.32 -12.54
C LEU A 231 16.05 -0.84 -12.95
N VAL A 232 15.65 0.08 -12.05
CA VAL A 232 15.66 1.52 -12.34
C VAL A 232 17.10 2.04 -12.46
N ARG A 233 17.98 1.61 -11.56
CA ARG A 233 19.41 1.97 -11.59
C ARG A 233 20.08 1.48 -12.86
N LEU A 234 19.89 0.21 -13.23
CA LEU A 234 20.46 -0.40 -14.42
C LEU A 234 19.87 0.18 -15.72
N ALA A 235 18.58 0.54 -15.74
CA ALA A 235 18.00 1.25 -16.88
C ALA A 235 18.67 2.61 -17.09
N LEU A 236 18.89 3.37 -16.03
CA LEU A 236 19.59 4.64 -16.09
C LEU A 236 21.03 4.45 -16.59
N GLU A 237 21.75 3.45 -16.06
CA GLU A 237 23.10 3.09 -16.47
C GLU A 237 23.16 2.69 -17.97
N ALA A 238 22.24 1.85 -18.45
CA ALA A 238 22.15 1.47 -19.86
C ALA A 238 21.97 2.68 -20.79
N LEU A 239 21.13 3.63 -20.37
CA LEU A 239 20.89 4.87 -21.13
C LEU A 239 22.12 5.80 -21.14
N GLN A 240 22.92 5.79 -20.08
CA GLN A 240 24.17 6.57 -19.99
C GLN A 240 25.31 5.94 -20.80
N LEU A 241 25.39 4.61 -20.83
CA LEU A 241 26.44 3.86 -21.52
C LEU A 241 26.32 3.86 -23.05
N ASP A 242 25.09 3.82 -23.60
CA ASP A 242 24.86 3.77 -25.04
C ASP A 242 24.01 4.96 -25.53
N SER A 243 24.69 6.00 -26.01
CA SER A 243 24.05 7.21 -26.55
C SER A 243 23.20 6.94 -27.80
N HIS A 244 23.53 5.93 -28.62
CA HIS A 244 22.74 5.54 -29.80
C HIS A 244 21.46 4.85 -29.36
N TYR A 245 21.52 4.01 -28.32
CA TYR A 245 20.33 3.41 -27.73
C TYR A 245 19.40 4.46 -27.15
N LEU A 246 19.93 5.38 -26.37
CA LEU A 246 19.16 6.51 -25.84
C LEU A 246 18.51 7.34 -26.95
N GLN A 247 19.24 7.64 -28.04
CA GLN A 247 18.68 8.41 -29.15
C GLN A 247 17.52 7.66 -29.85
N ARG A 248 17.63 6.35 -30.05
CA ARG A 248 16.55 5.55 -30.61
C ARG A 248 15.30 5.55 -29.72
N LEU A 249 15.47 5.50 -28.39
CA LEU A 249 14.33 5.58 -27.47
C LEU A 249 13.69 6.97 -27.47
N ARG A 250 14.48 8.04 -27.58
CA ARG A 250 13.98 9.42 -27.75
C ARG A 250 13.19 9.61 -29.06
N GLU A 251 13.62 8.98 -30.12
CA GLU A 251 12.90 8.98 -31.41
C GLU A 251 11.61 8.15 -31.32
N ARG A 252 11.65 7.05 -30.59
CA ARG A 252 10.48 6.20 -30.33
C ARG A 252 9.46 6.92 -29.45
N TRP A 253 9.90 7.66 -28.41
CA TRP A 253 9.04 8.34 -27.44
C TRP A 253 9.27 9.87 -27.49
N PRO A 254 8.80 10.54 -28.53
CA PRO A 254 8.98 11.97 -28.70
C PRO A 254 8.22 12.83 -27.67
N TYR A 255 7.22 12.26 -26.99
CA TYR A 255 6.45 12.88 -25.91
C TYR A 255 6.39 11.94 -24.72
N ILE A 256 6.70 12.48 -23.52
CA ILE A 256 6.58 11.77 -22.25
C ILE A 256 5.59 12.51 -21.37
N LEU A 257 4.57 11.77 -20.89
CA LEU A 257 3.56 12.27 -19.96
C LEU A 257 3.69 11.47 -18.65
N GLU A 258 4.01 12.16 -17.55
CA GLU A 258 4.20 11.58 -16.22
C GLU A 258 2.99 11.93 -15.33
N ASP A 259 2.27 10.92 -14.84
CA ASP A 259 1.17 11.06 -13.87
C ASP A 259 1.68 10.75 -12.46
N GLU A 260 1.11 11.40 -11.46
CA GLU A 260 1.48 11.30 -10.04
C GLU A 260 2.99 11.59 -9.78
N ALA A 261 3.53 12.60 -10.45
CA ALA A 261 4.95 12.95 -10.42
C ALA A 261 5.52 13.26 -9.02
N GLN A 262 4.65 13.55 -8.03
CA GLN A 262 5.06 13.75 -6.63
C GLN A 262 5.49 12.46 -5.92
N ASP A 263 5.20 11.28 -6.51
CA ASP A 263 5.58 9.99 -5.93
C ASP A 263 6.86 9.40 -6.58
N SER A 264 7.53 10.12 -7.48
CA SER A 264 8.74 9.67 -8.17
C SER A 264 9.99 9.81 -7.29
N SER A 265 10.92 8.83 -7.40
CA SER A 265 12.25 8.89 -6.78
C SER A 265 13.25 9.66 -7.65
N LEU A 266 14.42 9.96 -7.08
CA LEU A 266 15.50 10.65 -7.78
C LEU A 266 15.95 9.90 -9.05
N LEU A 267 16.16 8.58 -8.97
CA LEU A 267 16.54 7.77 -10.12
C LEU A 267 15.48 7.76 -11.22
N GLN A 268 14.22 7.68 -10.84
CA GLN A 268 13.10 7.70 -11.77
C GLN A 268 13.01 9.03 -12.50
N GLU A 269 13.18 10.14 -11.79
CA GLU A 269 13.26 11.48 -12.39
C GLU A 269 14.44 11.59 -13.38
N GLN A 270 15.65 11.16 -12.98
CA GLN A 270 16.82 11.17 -13.84
C GLN A 270 16.64 10.33 -15.11
N MET A 271 16.02 9.15 -14.99
CA MET A 271 15.70 8.28 -16.13
C MET A 271 14.76 8.98 -17.11
N LEU A 272 13.68 9.60 -16.63
CA LEU A 272 12.73 10.33 -17.48
C LEU A 272 13.36 11.60 -18.08
N GLN A 273 14.19 12.30 -17.33
CA GLN A 273 14.94 13.46 -17.80
C GLN A 273 15.88 13.10 -18.96
N LEU A 274 16.61 11.99 -18.84
CA LEU A 274 17.44 11.49 -19.93
C LEU A 274 16.60 11.11 -21.15
N LEU A 275 15.52 10.37 -20.96
CA LEU A 275 14.64 9.93 -22.06
C LEU A 275 13.98 11.11 -22.76
N SER A 276 13.48 12.11 -22.03
CA SER A 276 12.87 13.32 -22.62
C SER A 276 13.87 14.17 -23.39
N GLY A 277 15.15 14.14 -23.02
CA GLY A 277 16.18 15.02 -23.53
C GLY A 277 15.85 16.49 -23.31
N GLN A 278 15.06 16.80 -22.28
CA GLN A 278 14.56 18.13 -21.93
C GLN A 278 13.75 18.79 -23.04
N ARG A 279 13.00 17.99 -23.83
CA ARG A 279 12.24 18.53 -24.97
C ARG A 279 10.74 18.55 -24.71
N ASN A 280 10.13 17.36 -24.62
CA ASN A 280 8.68 17.22 -24.54
C ASN A 280 8.31 16.32 -23.34
N TRP A 281 8.30 16.93 -22.19
CA TRP A 281 8.00 16.24 -20.94
C TRP A 281 6.94 17.00 -20.15
N VAL A 282 5.81 16.35 -19.91
CA VAL A 282 4.70 16.87 -19.11
C VAL A 282 4.67 16.12 -17.80
N ARG A 283 4.85 16.81 -16.69
CA ARG A 283 4.79 16.28 -15.33
C ARG A 283 3.50 16.74 -14.65
N VAL A 284 2.66 15.80 -14.25
CA VAL A 284 1.37 16.09 -13.57
C VAL A 284 1.41 15.53 -12.17
N GLY A 285 1.09 16.35 -11.18
CA GLY A 285 1.08 15.90 -9.80
C GLY A 285 0.45 16.90 -8.82
N ASP A 286 0.25 16.43 -7.60
CA ASP A 286 -0.19 17.23 -6.45
C ASP A 286 0.77 17.01 -5.28
N PRO A 287 1.66 17.95 -4.97
CA PRO A 287 2.58 17.82 -3.84
C PRO A 287 1.88 17.59 -2.50
N ASN A 288 0.65 18.09 -2.36
CA ASN A 288 -0.17 17.92 -1.16
C ASN A 288 -0.77 16.52 -1.02
N GLN A 289 -0.67 15.67 -2.05
CA GLN A 289 -1.03 14.25 -2.01
C GLN A 289 0.18 13.30 -1.93
N ALA A 290 1.37 13.78 -1.63
CA ALA A 290 2.57 12.96 -1.41
C ALA A 290 2.50 12.30 -0.01
N ILE A 291 1.99 11.08 0.05
CA ILE A 291 1.73 10.32 1.29
C ILE A 291 2.56 9.03 1.42
N ASN A 292 3.55 8.84 0.54
CA ASN A 292 4.40 7.66 0.52
C ASN A 292 5.86 7.96 0.88
N THR A 293 6.16 9.17 1.33
CA THR A 293 7.52 9.67 1.52
C THR A 293 8.31 8.95 2.60
N THR A 294 7.63 8.45 3.64
CA THR A 294 8.26 7.69 4.74
C THR A 294 8.47 6.20 4.42
N PHE A 295 7.81 5.67 3.38
CA PHE A 295 7.87 4.24 3.02
C PHE A 295 8.65 3.96 1.73
N THR A 296 8.90 5.00 0.93
CA THR A 296 9.60 4.90 -0.36
C THR A 296 10.69 5.97 -0.44
N THR A 297 11.48 5.96 -1.51
CA THR A 297 12.44 7.04 -1.83
C THR A 297 11.78 8.21 -2.58
N ALA A 298 10.44 8.27 -2.61
CA ALA A 298 9.69 9.35 -3.24
C ALA A 298 9.94 10.69 -2.54
N ASP A 299 10.19 11.73 -3.30
CA ASP A 299 10.42 13.07 -2.78
C ASP A 299 9.62 14.11 -3.59
N PRO A 300 8.55 14.71 -3.02
CA PRO A 300 7.76 15.72 -3.69
C PRO A 300 8.55 16.98 -4.04
N SER A 301 9.73 17.21 -3.43
CA SER A 301 10.59 18.34 -3.74
C SER A 301 11.08 18.31 -5.19
N HIS A 302 11.17 17.12 -5.81
CA HIS A 302 11.53 17.00 -7.22
C HIS A 302 10.50 17.68 -8.13
N LEU A 303 9.20 17.43 -7.90
CA LEU A 303 8.14 18.11 -8.64
C LEU A 303 8.11 19.60 -8.34
N LEU A 304 8.28 20.00 -7.06
CA LEU A 304 8.28 21.42 -6.69
C LEU A 304 9.44 22.19 -7.33
N ARG A 305 10.65 21.62 -7.35
CA ARG A 305 11.81 22.21 -8.06
C ARG A 305 11.59 22.30 -9.57
N PHE A 306 10.93 21.29 -10.16
CA PHE A 306 10.59 21.33 -11.58
C PHE A 306 9.61 22.45 -11.91
N LEU A 307 8.66 22.73 -11.01
CA LEU A 307 7.66 23.80 -11.14
C LEU A 307 8.19 25.19 -10.73
N ASP A 308 9.41 25.29 -10.22
CA ASP A 308 9.97 26.57 -9.76
C ASP A 308 10.54 27.38 -10.90
N ASP A 309 9.97 28.56 -11.15
CA ASP A 309 10.36 29.47 -12.25
C ASP A 309 11.82 29.93 -12.15
N GLU A 310 12.36 30.07 -10.94
CA GLU A 310 13.75 30.51 -10.75
C GLU A 310 14.74 29.39 -11.11
N SER A 311 14.38 28.15 -10.78
CA SER A 311 15.20 26.96 -11.05
C SER A 311 15.06 26.43 -12.48
N ASN A 312 13.88 26.56 -13.08
CA ASN A 312 13.55 26.04 -14.41
C ASN A 312 12.70 27.01 -15.25
N PRO A 313 13.26 28.11 -15.73
CA PRO A 313 12.49 29.12 -16.47
C PRO A 313 11.92 28.64 -17.81
N GLU A 314 12.34 27.46 -18.29
CA GLU A 314 11.84 26.84 -19.51
C GLU A 314 10.56 26.06 -19.34
N VAL A 315 10.15 25.77 -18.08
CA VAL A 315 8.95 25.01 -17.75
C VAL A 315 7.71 25.89 -17.79
N VAL A 316 6.74 25.51 -18.59
CA VAL A 316 5.43 26.18 -18.60
C VAL A 316 4.55 25.53 -17.53
N GLU A 317 4.15 26.30 -16.53
CA GLU A 317 3.23 25.84 -15.48
C GLU A 317 1.77 25.99 -15.92
N TYR A 318 1.00 24.91 -15.72
CA TYR A 318 -0.44 24.87 -15.93
C TYR A 318 -1.14 24.55 -14.60
N PRO A 319 -1.86 25.48 -13.98
CA PRO A 319 -2.66 25.18 -12.81
C PRO A 319 -3.88 24.34 -13.20
N LEU A 320 -4.22 23.36 -12.38
CA LEU A 320 -5.44 22.57 -12.47
C LEU A 320 -6.13 22.56 -11.10
N SER A 321 -6.66 23.73 -10.74
CA SER A 321 -7.14 24.09 -9.41
C SER A 321 -8.64 23.88 -9.20
N THR A 322 -9.41 23.72 -10.29
CA THR A 322 -10.87 23.61 -10.22
C THR A 322 -11.30 22.14 -10.09
N SER A 323 -12.00 21.82 -8.99
CA SER A 323 -12.48 20.46 -8.67
C SER A 323 -13.99 20.35 -8.75
N GLY A 324 -14.50 19.37 -9.52
CA GLY A 324 -15.93 19.03 -9.59
C GLY A 324 -16.29 17.78 -8.79
N ARG A 325 -15.43 17.34 -7.86
CA ARG A 325 -15.64 16.10 -7.09
C ARG A 325 -16.53 16.30 -5.89
N SER A 326 -16.13 17.16 -4.98
CA SER A 326 -16.71 17.30 -3.64
C SER A 326 -17.61 18.52 -3.53
N ALA A 327 -18.57 18.48 -2.63
CA ALA A 327 -19.39 19.64 -2.29
C ALA A 327 -18.51 20.80 -1.80
N PRO A 328 -18.92 22.07 -2.02
CA PRO A 328 -18.14 23.26 -1.63
C PRO A 328 -17.73 23.27 -0.15
N SER A 329 -18.59 22.83 0.77
CA SER A 329 -18.26 22.74 2.20
C SER A 329 -17.11 21.77 2.50
N ILE A 330 -17.02 20.63 1.80
CA ILE A 330 -15.89 19.69 1.94
C ILE A 330 -14.62 20.30 1.35
N ILE A 331 -14.71 20.99 0.21
CA ILE A 331 -13.61 21.74 -0.39
C ILE A 331 -13.07 22.78 0.59
N ASN A 332 -13.97 23.56 1.20
CA ASN A 332 -13.59 24.58 2.18
C ASN A 332 -12.91 23.98 3.41
N LEU A 333 -13.38 22.82 3.90
CA LEU A 333 -12.76 22.12 5.02
C LEU A 333 -11.33 21.63 4.66
N ALA A 334 -11.14 21.12 3.44
CA ALA A 334 -9.82 20.70 2.96
C ALA A 334 -8.85 21.88 2.82
N ASN A 335 -9.33 23.00 2.25
CA ASN A 335 -8.58 24.25 2.16
C ASN A 335 -8.24 24.83 3.54
N GLU A 336 -9.17 24.71 4.49
CA GLU A 336 -8.95 25.14 5.87
C GLU A 336 -7.85 24.32 6.56
N LEU A 337 -7.81 23.01 6.35
CA LEU A 337 -6.69 22.19 6.86
C LEU A 337 -5.34 22.69 6.33
N VAL A 338 -5.26 23.02 5.04
CA VAL A 338 -4.05 23.54 4.41
C VAL A 338 -3.69 24.92 5.00
N ARG A 339 -4.66 25.85 5.05
CA ARG A 339 -4.47 27.20 5.59
C ARG A 339 -4.03 27.16 7.07
N TRP A 340 -4.78 26.44 7.90
CA TRP A 340 -4.48 26.27 9.32
C TRP A 340 -3.09 25.70 9.54
N THR A 341 -2.70 24.70 8.76
CA THR A 341 -1.37 24.11 8.88
C THR A 341 -0.27 25.11 8.57
N VAL A 342 -0.40 25.86 7.46
CA VAL A 342 0.61 26.83 7.02
C VAL A 342 0.70 28.04 7.96
N GLU A 343 -0.43 28.52 8.45
CA GLU A 343 -0.49 29.78 9.20
C GLU A 343 -0.51 29.58 10.73
N GLU A 344 -1.23 28.59 11.24
CA GLU A 344 -1.63 28.49 12.64
C GLU A 344 -1.13 27.23 13.37
N HIS A 345 -0.55 26.24 12.64
CA HIS A 345 -0.09 25.01 13.28
C HIS A 345 0.86 25.31 14.48
N PRO A 346 0.64 24.67 15.65
CA PRO A 346 1.41 25.01 16.86
C PRO A 346 2.93 24.79 16.73
N SER A 347 3.34 23.78 15.97
CA SER A 347 4.75 23.60 15.59
C SER A 347 5.03 24.33 14.27
N THR A 348 5.90 25.35 14.33
CA THR A 348 6.33 26.09 13.12
C THR A 348 7.14 25.23 12.17
N ALA A 349 7.80 24.18 12.68
CA ALA A 349 8.64 23.26 11.90
C ALA A 349 7.88 22.39 10.91
N VAL A 350 6.54 22.31 11.00
CA VAL A 350 5.71 21.51 10.09
C VAL A 350 4.76 22.37 9.24
N ARG A 351 4.87 23.71 9.32
CA ARG A 351 4.04 24.62 8.52
C ARG A 351 4.30 24.55 7.03
N ASP A 352 5.39 23.95 6.62
CA ASP A 352 5.76 23.61 5.26
C ASP A 352 5.20 22.26 4.76
N ALA A 353 4.34 21.61 5.56
CA ALA A 353 3.72 20.33 5.18
C ALA A 353 2.91 20.40 3.89
N PHE A 354 2.35 21.56 3.59
CA PHE A 354 1.59 21.82 2.38
C PHE A 354 2.21 22.94 1.53
N THR A 355 2.08 22.75 0.23
CA THR A 355 2.31 23.82 -0.71
C THR A 355 1.03 24.64 -0.84
N TYR A 356 1.11 25.95 -0.54
CA TYR A 356 0.00 26.90 -0.61
C TYR A 356 0.46 28.16 -1.31
N ILE A 357 0.11 28.31 -2.59
CA ILE A 357 0.43 29.47 -3.41
C ILE A 357 -0.84 29.89 -4.14
N ASP A 358 -1.25 31.15 -3.95
CA ASP A 358 -2.35 31.77 -4.69
C ASP A 358 -1.91 33.08 -5.28
N LYS A 359 -1.21 33.02 -6.42
CA LYS A 359 -0.74 34.20 -7.19
C LYS A 359 -1.34 34.16 -8.61
N PRO A 360 -2.65 34.39 -8.77
CA PRO A 360 -3.31 34.29 -10.07
C PRO A 360 -2.75 35.21 -11.14
N LYS A 361 -2.18 36.35 -10.76
CA LYS A 361 -1.52 37.28 -11.71
C LYS A 361 -0.29 36.66 -12.41
N HIS A 362 0.35 35.68 -11.80
CA HIS A 362 1.50 34.96 -12.34
C HIS A 362 1.13 33.55 -12.81
N ASN A 363 -0.16 33.22 -12.89
CA ASN A 363 -0.66 31.89 -13.19
C ASN A 363 -0.17 30.80 -12.22
N GLN A 364 0.23 31.16 -11.01
CA GLN A 364 0.74 30.27 -9.96
C GLN A 364 -0.36 30.05 -8.91
N VAL A 365 -1.10 28.96 -9.05
CA VAL A 365 -2.09 28.54 -8.06
C VAL A 365 -1.79 27.09 -7.70
N ARG A 366 -1.30 26.86 -6.50
CA ARG A 366 -0.94 25.53 -6.00
C ARG A 366 -1.57 25.30 -4.63
N GLY A 367 -2.13 24.10 -4.43
CA GLY A 367 -2.66 23.70 -3.12
C GLY A 367 -4.00 24.30 -2.71
N VAL A 368 -4.64 25.11 -3.57
CA VAL A 368 -5.97 25.69 -3.32
C VAL A 368 -6.99 25.01 -4.23
N ILE A 369 -7.97 24.33 -3.64
CA ILE A 369 -9.08 23.73 -4.40
C ILE A 369 -10.16 24.79 -4.61
N LYS A 370 -10.56 24.99 -5.87
CA LYS A 370 -11.66 25.89 -6.26
C LYS A 370 -12.88 25.06 -6.67
N PRO A 371 -14.09 25.42 -6.23
CA PRO A 371 -15.30 24.81 -6.74
C PRO A 371 -15.52 25.19 -8.22
N THR A 372 -16.33 24.39 -8.90
CA THR A 372 -16.70 24.63 -10.31
C THR A 372 -17.69 25.78 -10.45
N ALA A 373 -17.75 26.36 -11.64
CA ALA A 373 -18.84 27.27 -12.00
C ALA A 373 -20.18 26.52 -12.12
N VAL A 374 -21.30 27.23 -12.03
CA VAL A 374 -22.65 26.64 -12.06
C VAL A 374 -22.96 25.90 -13.38
N ASP A 375 -22.36 26.33 -14.48
CA ASP A 375 -22.53 25.76 -15.82
C ASP A 375 -21.40 24.76 -16.21
N ASP A 376 -20.60 24.34 -15.25
CA ASP A 376 -19.53 23.35 -15.48
C ASP A 376 -20.07 22.01 -16.00
N PRO A 377 -19.38 21.34 -16.93
CA PRO A 377 -19.78 20.02 -17.43
C PRO A 377 -19.86 18.93 -16.33
N GLN A 378 -19.17 19.12 -15.22
CA GLN A 378 -19.22 18.28 -14.04
C GLN A 378 -19.31 19.19 -12.80
N PRO A 379 -20.53 19.72 -12.46
CA PRO A 379 -20.70 20.60 -11.32
C PRO A 379 -20.45 19.83 -10.00
N ASN A 380 -20.08 20.59 -8.97
CA ASN A 380 -19.98 20.04 -7.62
C ASN A 380 -21.35 19.53 -7.15
N PRO A 381 -21.41 18.52 -6.27
CA PRO A 381 -22.62 18.20 -5.51
C PRO A 381 -23.15 19.45 -4.79
N LEU A 382 -24.47 19.51 -4.61
CA LEU A 382 -25.13 20.65 -3.95
C LEU A 382 -24.70 20.71 -2.48
N ASP A 383 -24.47 21.90 -1.98
CA ASP A 383 -23.97 22.11 -0.62
C ASP A 383 -25.04 21.94 0.45
N ASP A 384 -26.30 22.11 0.10
CA ASP A 384 -27.47 21.83 0.95
C ASP A 384 -27.69 20.33 1.23
N GLU A 385 -27.12 19.46 0.40
CA GLU A 385 -27.07 18.01 0.60
C GLU A 385 -25.78 17.55 1.30
N CYS A 386 -24.87 18.49 1.62
CA CYS A 386 -23.59 18.15 2.21
C CYS A 386 -23.69 17.97 3.73
N VAL A 387 -23.15 16.87 4.23
CA VAL A 387 -23.05 16.59 5.67
C VAL A 387 -21.60 16.44 6.09
N ILE A 388 -21.14 17.27 7.00
CA ILE A 388 -19.85 17.13 7.66
C ILE A 388 -20.09 16.94 9.16
N HIS A 389 -19.70 15.79 9.68
CA HIS A 389 -19.84 15.46 11.09
C HIS A 389 -18.50 15.06 11.70
N ILE A 390 -18.04 15.83 12.68
CA ILE A 390 -16.87 15.50 13.49
C ILE A 390 -17.36 15.00 14.84
N HIS A 391 -17.26 13.68 15.06
CA HIS A 391 -17.69 13.04 16.30
C HIS A 391 -16.63 13.22 17.41
N TYR A 392 -16.67 14.37 18.04
CA TYR A 392 -15.82 14.73 19.16
C TYR A 392 -16.56 15.65 20.13
N ALA A 393 -16.59 15.29 21.40
CA ALA A 393 -17.02 16.19 22.48
C ALA A 393 -15.92 16.28 23.54
N PRO A 394 -15.57 17.47 24.03
CA PRO A 394 -14.57 17.63 25.08
C PRO A 394 -14.93 16.79 26.30
N GLY A 395 -13.96 15.99 26.80
CA GLY A 395 -14.15 15.10 27.95
C GLY A 395 -14.85 13.77 27.65
N GLN A 396 -15.27 13.52 26.41
CA GLN A 396 -15.83 12.24 26.01
C GLN A 396 -14.70 11.18 25.91
N LYS A 397 -14.93 10.00 26.48
CA LYS A 397 -14.04 8.84 26.35
C LYS A 397 -14.64 7.87 25.36
N VAL A 398 -13.95 7.61 24.26
CA VAL A 398 -14.35 6.68 23.20
C VAL A 398 -13.28 5.60 23.09
N SER A 399 -13.60 4.35 23.46
CA SER A 399 -12.67 3.25 23.25
C SER A 399 -12.60 2.88 21.77
N PRO A 400 -11.55 2.17 21.33
CA PRO A 400 -11.48 1.68 19.95
C PRO A 400 -12.66 0.79 19.54
N ASP A 401 -13.24 0.04 20.44
CA ASP A 401 -14.36 -0.84 20.12
C ASP A 401 -15.71 -0.08 20.14
N ASP A 402 -15.86 0.94 21.03
CA ASP A 402 -17.00 1.86 20.98
C ASP A 402 -17.04 2.67 19.67
N GLU A 403 -15.88 3.07 19.12
CA GLU A 403 -15.80 3.75 17.83
C GLU A 403 -16.32 2.86 16.68
N LEU A 404 -15.98 1.55 16.70
CA LEU A 404 -16.49 0.59 15.71
C LEU A 404 -18.01 0.44 15.80
N GLU A 405 -18.53 0.30 17.02
CA GLU A 405 -19.99 0.19 17.24
C GLU A 405 -20.71 1.48 16.84
N LEU A 406 -20.12 2.65 17.11
CA LEU A 406 -20.64 3.93 16.69
C LEU A 406 -20.82 4.01 15.16
N ILE A 407 -19.77 3.62 14.41
CA ILE A 407 -19.78 3.66 12.94
C ILE A 407 -20.80 2.66 12.38
N VAL A 408 -20.90 1.46 12.96
CA VAL A 408 -21.76 0.39 12.41
C VAL A 408 -23.21 0.55 12.83
N SER A 409 -23.47 0.83 14.11
CA SER A 409 -24.82 0.76 14.72
C SER A 409 -25.16 1.90 15.68
N GLY A 410 -24.38 3.00 15.68
CA GLY A 410 -24.67 4.19 16.48
C GLY A 410 -26.02 4.83 16.12
N GLU A 411 -26.52 5.72 16.99
CA GLU A 411 -27.79 6.41 16.78
C GLU A 411 -27.73 7.39 15.60
N ASP A 412 -26.63 8.14 15.48
CA ASP A 412 -26.43 9.15 14.43
C ASP A 412 -25.34 8.71 13.45
N PHE A 413 -25.60 8.91 12.15
CA PHE A 413 -24.64 8.69 11.06
C PHE A 413 -24.04 7.26 10.95
N SER A 414 -24.72 6.25 11.51
CA SER A 414 -24.23 4.87 11.41
C SER A 414 -24.48 4.26 10.03
N LEU A 415 -23.67 3.26 9.68
CA LEU A 415 -23.85 2.50 8.44
C LEU A 415 -25.19 1.77 8.40
N LYS A 416 -25.70 1.27 9.53
CA LYS A 416 -26.99 0.60 9.61
C LYS A 416 -28.14 1.56 9.34
N ALA A 417 -28.12 2.77 9.90
CA ALA A 417 -29.12 3.80 9.61
C ALA A 417 -29.06 4.19 8.13
N TRP A 418 -27.86 4.43 7.61
CA TRP A 418 -27.66 4.79 6.22
C TRP A 418 -28.14 3.69 5.25
N MET A 419 -27.86 2.41 5.53
CA MET A 419 -28.36 1.30 4.70
C MET A 419 -29.89 1.28 4.64
N SER A 420 -30.57 1.54 5.78
CA SER A 420 -32.03 1.63 5.82
C SER A 420 -32.57 2.81 4.99
N GLU A 421 -31.86 3.91 4.96
CA GLU A 421 -32.23 5.10 4.16
C GLU A 421 -32.15 4.83 2.66
N ILE A 422 -31.16 4.06 2.19
CA ILE A 422 -30.94 3.78 0.76
C ILE A 422 -31.60 2.50 0.25
N GLU A 423 -32.20 1.69 1.13
CA GLU A 423 -32.77 0.38 0.78
C GLU A 423 -33.88 0.51 -0.29
N HIS A 424 -34.64 1.61 -0.26
CA HIS A 424 -35.72 1.86 -1.22
C HIS A 424 -35.23 2.30 -2.60
N LEU A 425 -33.93 2.67 -2.76
CA LEU A 425 -33.36 3.09 -4.03
C LEU A 425 -32.99 1.90 -4.90
N PRO A 426 -33.13 1.99 -6.23
CA PRO A 426 -32.58 1.01 -7.15
C PRO A 426 -31.07 0.82 -6.90
N GLU A 427 -30.58 -0.40 -7.03
CA GLU A 427 -29.19 -0.75 -6.72
C GLU A 427 -28.16 0.17 -7.40
N GLN A 428 -28.40 0.51 -8.68
CA GLN A 428 -27.49 1.36 -9.45
C GLN A 428 -27.54 2.85 -9.08
N GLU A 429 -28.57 3.29 -8.35
CA GLU A 429 -28.75 4.68 -7.90
C GLU A 429 -28.32 4.87 -6.44
N ARG A 430 -27.97 3.79 -5.73
CA ARG A 430 -27.50 3.87 -4.36
C ARG A 430 -26.17 4.62 -4.31
N PRO A 431 -25.95 5.49 -3.31
CA PRO A 431 -24.68 6.15 -3.14
C PRO A 431 -23.59 5.17 -2.72
N THR A 432 -22.35 5.53 -2.99
CA THR A 432 -21.16 4.80 -2.60
C THR A 432 -20.67 5.21 -1.21
N VAL A 433 -20.10 4.30 -0.44
CA VAL A 433 -19.61 4.57 0.90
C VAL A 433 -18.28 3.88 1.19
N ALA A 434 -17.38 4.58 1.89
CA ALA A 434 -16.15 3.99 2.40
C ALA A 434 -15.94 4.25 3.89
N VAL A 435 -15.31 3.29 4.57
CA VAL A 435 -14.73 3.49 5.90
C VAL A 435 -13.21 3.38 5.76
N LEU A 436 -12.53 4.51 5.96
CA LEU A 436 -11.09 4.62 5.86
C LEU A 436 -10.46 4.38 7.23
N VAL A 437 -9.83 3.22 7.37
CA VAL A 437 -9.22 2.76 8.61
C VAL A 437 -7.75 3.17 8.71
N PRO A 438 -7.18 3.36 9.92
CA PRO A 438 -5.78 3.71 10.09
C PRO A 438 -4.83 2.58 9.69
N GLU A 439 -5.23 1.33 9.90
CA GLU A 439 -4.43 0.14 9.64
C GLU A 439 -5.31 -1.08 9.30
N ASN A 440 -4.72 -2.09 8.62
CA ASN A 440 -5.46 -3.28 8.19
C ASN A 440 -6.10 -4.05 9.35
N SER A 441 -5.45 -4.10 10.50
CA SER A 441 -5.94 -4.81 11.70
C SER A 441 -7.29 -4.24 12.19
N ARG A 442 -7.49 -2.92 12.08
CA ARG A 442 -8.76 -2.27 12.39
C ARG A 442 -9.81 -2.57 11.31
N GLY A 443 -9.38 -2.61 10.03
CA GLY A 443 -10.25 -2.99 8.93
C GLY A 443 -10.84 -4.38 9.13
N PHE A 444 -10.05 -5.38 9.56
CA PHE A 444 -10.55 -6.74 9.81
C PHE A 444 -11.57 -6.82 10.94
N LYS A 445 -11.41 -6.02 12.00
CA LYS A 445 -12.41 -5.95 13.06
C LYS A 445 -13.71 -5.32 12.58
N LEU A 446 -13.59 -4.29 11.75
CA LEU A 446 -14.75 -3.64 11.15
C LEU A 446 -15.49 -4.61 10.23
N THR A 447 -14.81 -5.33 9.33
CA THR A 447 -15.45 -6.28 8.41
C THR A 447 -16.13 -7.44 9.15
N ALA A 448 -15.54 -7.93 10.24
CA ALA A 448 -16.19 -8.92 11.10
C ALA A 448 -17.49 -8.37 11.73
N LEU A 449 -17.50 -7.10 12.13
CA LEU A 449 -18.69 -6.45 12.68
C LEU A 449 -19.75 -6.19 11.60
N LEU A 450 -19.36 -5.78 10.39
CA LEU A 450 -20.26 -5.63 9.24
C LEU A 450 -20.93 -6.96 8.88
N LYS A 451 -20.16 -8.04 8.81
CA LYS A 451 -20.65 -9.41 8.55
C LYS A 451 -21.70 -9.83 9.60
N ARG A 452 -21.44 -9.58 10.90
CA ARG A 452 -22.40 -9.88 11.99
C ARG A 452 -23.70 -9.10 11.89
N ASN A 453 -23.65 -7.87 11.35
CA ASN A 453 -24.82 -7.01 11.19
C ASN A 453 -25.51 -7.16 9.82
N GLY A 454 -25.04 -8.07 8.96
CA GLY A 454 -25.62 -8.32 7.63
C GLY A 454 -25.43 -7.15 6.65
N ILE A 455 -24.46 -6.28 6.88
CA ILE A 455 -24.15 -5.13 6.01
C ILE A 455 -23.24 -5.59 4.89
N PRO A 456 -23.59 -5.40 3.59
CA PRO A 456 -22.74 -5.77 2.48
C PRO A 456 -21.46 -4.90 2.45
N TYR A 457 -20.31 -5.54 2.26
CA TYR A 457 -19.01 -4.87 2.24
C TYR A 457 -18.06 -5.49 1.23
N GLU A 458 -17.05 -4.73 0.86
CA GLU A 458 -15.87 -5.16 0.13
C GLU A 458 -14.60 -4.63 0.78
N GLU A 459 -13.49 -5.34 0.61
CA GLU A 459 -12.22 -5.03 1.27
C GLU A 459 -11.16 -4.57 0.27
N LEU A 460 -10.65 -3.35 0.45
CA LEU A 460 -9.42 -2.85 -0.18
C LEU A 460 -8.27 -2.84 0.84
N LEU A 461 -8.10 -3.97 1.52
CA LEU A 461 -7.03 -4.24 2.47
C LEU A 461 -5.93 -5.06 1.78
N ARG A 462 -4.86 -5.43 2.51
CA ARG A 462 -3.76 -6.22 1.93
C ARG A 462 -4.20 -7.58 1.37
N SER A 463 -5.22 -8.21 1.98
CA SER A 463 -5.88 -9.40 1.48
C SER A 463 -7.34 -9.40 1.92
N THR A 464 -8.21 -10.09 1.16
CA THR A 464 -9.63 -10.23 1.51
C THR A 464 -9.83 -11.24 2.64
N SER A 465 -10.97 -11.16 3.34
CA SER A 465 -11.34 -12.16 4.35
C SER A 465 -11.41 -13.57 3.77
N GLU A 466 -11.95 -13.71 2.57
CA GLU A 466 -12.03 -14.98 1.84
C GLU A 466 -10.64 -15.58 1.60
N THR A 467 -9.69 -14.77 1.09
CA THR A 467 -8.31 -15.21 0.90
C THR A 467 -7.67 -15.68 2.20
N ARG A 468 -7.89 -14.96 3.30
CA ARG A 468 -7.34 -15.33 4.62
C ARG A 468 -7.98 -16.59 5.17
N GLU A 469 -9.29 -16.75 5.02
CA GLU A 469 -10.02 -17.96 5.46
C GLU A 469 -9.56 -19.18 4.65
N THR A 470 -9.51 -19.08 3.32
CA THR A 470 -9.03 -20.16 2.44
C THR A 470 -7.58 -20.55 2.77
N ALA A 471 -6.67 -19.57 2.90
CA ALA A 471 -5.28 -19.82 3.28
C ALA A 471 -5.16 -20.42 4.68
N SER A 472 -5.97 -19.97 5.65
CA SER A 472 -5.99 -20.51 7.03
C SER A 472 -6.43 -21.96 7.08
N VAL A 473 -7.46 -22.32 6.32
CA VAL A 473 -7.95 -23.70 6.24
C VAL A 473 -6.90 -24.60 5.58
N LEU A 474 -6.32 -24.19 4.46
CA LEU A 474 -5.24 -24.93 3.80
C LEU A 474 -4.00 -25.05 4.70
N ALA A 475 -3.64 -24.00 5.44
CA ALA A 475 -2.54 -24.03 6.41
C ALA A 475 -2.82 -25.05 7.54
N ALA A 476 -4.04 -25.13 8.04
CA ALA A 476 -4.41 -26.10 9.09
C ALA A 476 -4.29 -27.55 8.58
N VAL A 477 -4.64 -27.80 7.31
CA VAL A 477 -4.47 -29.12 6.68
C VAL A 477 -2.99 -29.46 6.55
N LEU A 478 -2.16 -28.58 5.95
CA LEU A 478 -0.74 -28.84 5.77
C LEU A 478 0.00 -28.96 7.12
N ASP A 479 -0.41 -28.18 8.13
CA ASP A 479 0.16 -28.25 9.49
C ASP A 479 -0.06 -29.62 10.12
N TYR A 480 -1.26 -30.19 9.98
CA TYR A 480 -1.52 -31.55 10.42
C TYR A 480 -0.75 -32.59 9.60
N LEU A 481 -0.77 -32.47 8.27
CA LEU A 481 -0.07 -33.41 7.38
C LEU A 481 1.46 -33.39 7.58
N SER A 482 2.03 -32.28 8.06
CA SER A 482 3.44 -32.19 8.45
C SER A 482 3.78 -33.00 9.72
N ARG A 483 2.75 -33.22 10.62
CA ARG A 483 2.89 -33.94 11.89
C ARG A 483 1.68 -34.85 12.12
N PRO A 484 1.53 -35.91 11.31
CA PRO A 484 0.29 -36.69 11.23
C PRO A 484 -0.03 -37.53 12.49
N LEU A 485 0.93 -37.66 13.41
CA LEU A 485 0.74 -38.39 14.68
C LEU A 485 0.28 -37.46 15.83
N ASP A 486 0.17 -36.14 15.58
CA ASP A 486 -0.22 -35.16 16.61
C ASP A 486 -1.75 -35.06 16.71
N LEU A 487 -2.32 -35.63 17.76
CA LEU A 487 -3.76 -35.60 18.02
C LEU A 487 -4.31 -34.20 18.28
N ASN A 488 -3.49 -33.29 18.85
CA ASN A 488 -3.92 -31.90 19.06
C ASN A 488 -4.06 -31.18 17.73
N LYS A 489 -3.15 -31.41 16.79
CA LYS A 489 -3.26 -30.87 15.43
C LYS A 489 -4.45 -31.46 14.68
N LEU A 490 -4.73 -32.76 14.83
CA LEU A 490 -5.92 -33.36 14.24
C LEU A 490 -7.21 -32.73 14.78
N LYS A 491 -7.25 -32.47 16.08
CA LYS A 491 -8.38 -31.78 16.73
C LYS A 491 -8.52 -30.34 16.21
N GLN A 492 -7.42 -29.59 16.12
CA GLN A 492 -7.42 -28.22 15.56
C GLN A 492 -7.90 -28.22 14.11
N LEU A 493 -7.42 -29.18 13.30
CA LEU A 493 -7.85 -29.35 11.92
C LEU A 493 -9.35 -29.55 11.83
N TYR A 494 -9.96 -30.45 12.69
CA TYR A 494 -11.39 -30.67 12.71
C TYR A 494 -12.17 -29.33 12.87
N TRP A 495 -11.78 -28.52 13.84
CA TRP A 495 -12.42 -27.22 14.07
C TRP A 495 -12.28 -26.25 12.90
N SER A 496 -11.21 -26.38 12.11
CA SER A 496 -10.96 -25.55 10.92
C SER A 496 -11.77 -25.97 9.71
N VAL A 497 -12.08 -27.29 9.55
CA VAL A 497 -12.74 -27.85 8.36
C VAL A 497 -14.18 -28.34 8.61
N MET A 498 -14.69 -28.12 9.82
CA MET A 498 -16.06 -28.46 10.20
C MET A 498 -17.08 -27.81 9.25
N ALA A 499 -18.14 -28.57 8.88
CA ALA A 499 -19.22 -28.05 8.04
C ALA A 499 -19.86 -26.79 8.63
N GLN A 500 -20.17 -25.81 7.75
CA GLN A 500 -20.62 -24.48 8.16
C GLN A 500 -21.92 -24.55 8.99
N GLU A 501 -22.86 -25.40 8.61
CA GLU A 501 -24.12 -25.60 9.33
C GLU A 501 -23.89 -26.12 10.75
N LEU A 502 -22.95 -27.08 10.90
CA LEU A 502 -22.60 -27.62 12.22
C LEU A 502 -21.83 -26.60 13.06
N ARG A 503 -20.99 -25.78 12.42
CA ARG A 503 -20.25 -24.69 13.10
C ARG A 503 -21.21 -23.68 13.71
N ALA A 504 -22.28 -23.31 13.01
CA ALA A 504 -23.31 -22.42 13.53
C ALA A 504 -24.01 -23.05 14.76
N GLN A 505 -24.39 -24.34 14.68
CA GLN A 505 -25.00 -25.05 15.81
C GLN A 505 -24.10 -25.11 17.04
N VAL A 506 -22.79 -25.38 16.86
CA VAL A 506 -21.83 -25.50 17.97
C VAL A 506 -21.59 -24.16 18.69
N VAL A 507 -21.82 -23.01 18.03
CA VAL A 507 -21.76 -21.70 18.69
C VAL A 507 -22.86 -21.53 19.73
N ASP A 508 -24.05 -22.00 19.42
CA ASP A 508 -25.26 -21.82 20.25
C ASP A 508 -25.49 -22.99 21.22
N ASP A 509 -24.98 -24.20 20.91
CA ASP A 509 -25.17 -25.43 21.71
C ASP A 509 -23.89 -25.79 22.49
N VAL A 510 -23.87 -25.42 23.77
CA VAL A 510 -22.76 -25.69 24.70
C VAL A 510 -22.57 -27.20 24.93
N ASP A 511 -23.65 -28.00 24.94
CA ASP A 511 -23.56 -29.43 25.17
C ASP A 511 -22.96 -30.15 23.96
N LEU A 512 -23.32 -29.76 22.74
CA LEU A 512 -22.72 -30.29 21.53
C LEU A 512 -21.22 -29.96 21.47
N ARG A 513 -20.85 -28.71 21.78
CA ARG A 513 -19.43 -28.28 21.83
C ARG A 513 -18.62 -29.10 22.84
N LYS A 514 -19.17 -29.33 24.01
CA LYS A 514 -18.55 -30.15 25.06
C LYS A 514 -18.39 -31.60 24.60
N ARG A 515 -19.42 -32.19 24.02
CA ARG A 515 -19.39 -33.58 23.50
C ARG A 515 -18.33 -33.77 22.43
N LEU A 516 -18.23 -32.84 21.47
CA LEU A 516 -17.17 -32.85 20.43
C LEU A 516 -15.77 -32.75 21.06
N THR A 517 -15.61 -31.90 22.08
CA THR A 517 -14.34 -31.77 22.81
C THR A 517 -13.98 -33.06 23.54
N ASP A 518 -14.96 -33.67 24.27
CA ASP A 518 -14.79 -34.89 25.02
C ASP A 518 -14.59 -36.11 24.09
N PHE A 519 -15.15 -36.07 22.87
CA PHE A 519 -14.93 -37.09 21.85
C PHE A 519 -13.47 -37.22 21.50
N PHE A 520 -12.81 -36.12 21.16
CA PHE A 520 -11.36 -36.14 20.84
C PHE A 520 -10.48 -36.49 22.03
N ALA A 521 -10.92 -36.20 23.26
CA ALA A 521 -10.18 -36.53 24.48
C ALA A 521 -10.17 -38.02 24.81
N ARG A 522 -11.03 -38.85 24.18
CA ARG A 522 -11.07 -40.32 24.39
C ARG A 522 -9.91 -41.05 23.70
N PHE A 523 -9.35 -40.48 22.66
CA PHE A 523 -8.31 -41.09 21.87
C PHE A 523 -6.92 -40.75 22.45
N ARG A 524 -6.04 -41.74 22.46
CA ARG A 524 -4.61 -41.57 22.82
C ARG A 524 -3.72 -41.47 21.61
N HIS A 525 -4.13 -42.09 20.51
CA HIS A 525 -3.39 -42.16 19.26
C HIS A 525 -4.30 -41.81 18.09
N VAL A 526 -3.77 -41.17 17.07
CA VAL A 526 -4.47 -40.73 15.86
C VAL A 526 -5.11 -41.93 15.13
N GLU A 527 -4.41 -43.07 15.12
CA GLU A 527 -4.82 -44.28 14.45
C GLU A 527 -6.14 -44.84 15.00
N GLU A 528 -6.41 -44.68 16.29
CA GLU A 528 -7.67 -45.09 16.92
C GLU A 528 -8.89 -44.40 16.32
N LEU A 529 -8.72 -43.15 15.85
CA LEU A 529 -9.76 -42.38 15.19
C LEU A 529 -9.82 -42.67 13.69
N LEU A 530 -8.66 -42.66 13.01
CA LEU A 530 -8.59 -42.73 11.55
C LEU A 530 -8.82 -44.19 11.04
N TRP A 531 -8.33 -45.19 11.76
CA TRP A 531 -8.48 -46.62 11.42
C TRP A 531 -8.98 -47.44 12.61
N PRO A 532 -10.25 -47.16 13.07
CA PRO A 532 -10.80 -47.90 14.22
C PRO A 532 -10.91 -49.40 13.91
N SER A 533 -10.65 -50.21 14.92
CA SER A 533 -10.90 -51.63 14.82
C SER A 533 -12.42 -51.92 14.75
N GLU A 534 -12.85 -53.01 14.11
CA GLU A 534 -14.24 -53.38 13.94
C GLU A 534 -15.06 -53.47 15.27
N ALA A 535 -14.35 -53.54 16.41
CA ALA A 535 -14.97 -53.60 17.74
C ALA A 535 -15.34 -52.23 18.34
N VAL A 536 -14.92 -51.11 17.72
CA VAL A 536 -15.13 -49.74 18.25
C VAL A 536 -16.07 -48.96 17.34
N THR A 537 -17.37 -49.11 17.61
CA THR A 537 -18.42 -48.27 16.97
C THR A 537 -18.66 -47.03 17.82
N TRP A 538 -17.83 -46.00 17.67
CA TRP A 538 -18.02 -44.73 18.40
C TRP A 538 -19.31 -43.99 18.00
N GLU A 539 -19.91 -44.36 16.90
CA GLU A 539 -21.16 -43.80 16.34
C GLU A 539 -22.38 -44.09 17.25
N GLN A 540 -22.40 -45.23 17.92
CA GLN A 540 -23.54 -45.65 18.80
C GLN A 540 -23.63 -44.89 20.13
N ALA A 541 -22.62 -44.09 20.44
CA ALA A 541 -22.56 -43.31 21.69
C ALA A 541 -23.19 -41.92 21.61
N TRP A 542 -23.74 -41.53 20.43
CA TRP A 542 -24.30 -40.23 20.20
C TRP A 542 -25.84 -40.26 20.22
N PRO A 543 -26.51 -39.26 20.87
CA PRO A 543 -27.94 -39.04 20.72
C PRO A 543 -28.36 -38.79 19.28
N GLU A 544 -29.56 -39.20 18.91
CA GLU A 544 -30.10 -39.04 17.55
C GLU A 544 -30.14 -37.56 17.09
N GLU A 545 -30.37 -36.64 18.03
CA GLU A 545 -30.36 -35.19 17.82
C GLU A 545 -29.00 -34.64 17.29
N TYR A 546 -27.89 -35.35 17.51
CA TYR A 546 -26.55 -34.99 17.05
C TYR A 546 -26.06 -35.84 15.86
N SER A 547 -26.97 -36.43 15.11
CA SER A 547 -26.64 -37.25 13.92
C SER A 547 -25.83 -36.45 12.85
N ALA A 548 -26.07 -35.15 12.72
CA ALA A 548 -25.30 -34.27 11.84
C ALA A 548 -23.82 -34.20 12.25
N ALA A 549 -23.52 -34.13 13.56
CA ALA A 549 -22.14 -34.12 14.05
C ALA A 549 -21.43 -35.45 13.79
N VAL A 550 -22.15 -36.60 13.93
CA VAL A 550 -21.62 -37.92 13.60
C VAL A 550 -21.28 -38.02 12.11
N SER A 551 -22.17 -37.54 11.24
CA SER A 551 -21.95 -37.53 9.79
C SER A 551 -20.76 -36.67 9.40
N ASP A 552 -20.59 -35.49 10.04
CA ASP A 552 -19.45 -34.60 9.79
C ASP A 552 -18.13 -35.20 10.29
N LEU A 553 -18.12 -35.91 11.45
CA LEU A 553 -16.95 -36.65 11.93
C LEU A 553 -16.54 -37.78 10.99
N GLN A 554 -17.52 -38.49 10.39
CA GLN A 554 -17.26 -39.54 9.39
C GLN A 554 -16.67 -38.94 8.10
N ARG A 555 -17.27 -37.84 7.62
CA ARG A 555 -16.74 -37.09 6.49
C ARG A 555 -15.31 -36.64 6.77
N PHE A 556 -15.06 -36.00 7.91
CA PHE A 556 -13.74 -35.53 8.33
C PHE A 556 -12.71 -36.66 8.33
N ARG A 557 -13.02 -37.80 8.92
CA ARG A 557 -12.15 -38.98 8.92
C ARG A 557 -11.79 -39.40 7.49
N SER A 558 -12.78 -39.51 6.61
CA SER A 558 -12.57 -39.93 5.22
C SER A 558 -11.68 -38.96 4.46
N LEU A 559 -11.87 -37.66 4.66
CA LEU A 559 -11.02 -36.61 4.08
C LEU A 559 -9.59 -36.71 4.58
N VAL A 560 -9.38 -36.82 5.89
CA VAL A 560 -8.02 -36.87 6.46
C VAL A 560 -7.25 -38.10 5.97
N VAL A 561 -7.89 -39.27 5.87
CA VAL A 561 -7.25 -40.49 5.32
C VAL A 561 -6.85 -40.28 3.87
N ARG A 562 -7.74 -39.69 3.06
CA ARG A 562 -7.43 -39.33 1.64
C ARG A 562 -6.28 -38.34 1.53
N TRP A 563 -6.23 -37.30 2.37
CA TRP A 563 -5.16 -36.31 2.34
C TRP A 563 -3.82 -36.89 2.80
N LEU A 564 -3.80 -37.83 3.75
CA LEU A 564 -2.58 -38.54 4.12
C LEU A 564 -2.02 -39.38 2.97
N GLU A 565 -2.87 -39.97 2.14
CA GLU A 565 -2.46 -40.68 0.93
C GLU A 565 -1.94 -39.69 -0.13
N ALA A 566 -2.55 -38.51 -0.23
CA ALA A 566 -2.17 -37.46 -1.17
C ALA A 566 -0.84 -36.75 -0.81
N THR A 567 -0.26 -36.94 0.37
CA THR A 567 1.05 -36.36 0.75
C THR A 567 2.20 -36.81 -0.14
N ARG A 568 1.99 -37.83 -0.98
CA ARG A 568 2.96 -38.27 -2.00
C ARG A 568 2.99 -37.41 -3.26
N LEU A 569 1.98 -36.54 -3.44
CA LEU A 569 1.90 -35.61 -4.56
C LEU A 569 2.80 -34.40 -4.31
N PRO A 570 3.22 -33.70 -5.37
CA PRO A 570 3.78 -32.35 -5.23
C PRO A 570 2.84 -31.43 -4.46
N VAL A 571 3.37 -30.41 -3.79
CA VAL A 571 2.62 -29.54 -2.88
C VAL A 571 1.44 -28.83 -3.55
N ASP A 572 1.62 -28.41 -4.80
CA ASP A 572 0.58 -27.80 -5.63
C ASP A 572 -0.61 -28.75 -5.85
N GLN A 573 -0.32 -30.00 -6.23
CA GLN A 573 -1.35 -31.02 -6.46
C GLN A 573 -2.02 -31.47 -5.15
N LEU A 574 -1.27 -31.52 -4.06
CA LEU A 574 -1.83 -31.77 -2.73
C LEU A 574 -2.83 -30.66 -2.35
N VAL A 575 -2.44 -29.39 -2.49
CA VAL A 575 -3.30 -28.23 -2.18
C VAL A 575 -4.53 -28.19 -3.07
N LEU A 576 -4.41 -28.50 -4.35
CA LEU A 576 -5.55 -28.60 -5.27
C LEU A 576 -6.51 -29.75 -4.85
N THR A 577 -5.96 -30.89 -4.45
CA THR A 577 -6.79 -32.01 -3.94
C THR A 577 -7.56 -31.61 -2.69
N VAL A 578 -6.90 -30.98 -1.74
CA VAL A 578 -7.53 -30.48 -0.50
C VAL A 578 -8.57 -29.40 -0.83
N GLY A 579 -8.25 -28.46 -1.72
CA GLY A 579 -9.14 -27.39 -2.13
C GLY A 579 -10.44 -27.91 -2.76
N GLN A 580 -10.35 -28.91 -3.63
CA GLN A 580 -11.51 -29.54 -4.25
C GLN A 580 -12.41 -30.29 -3.24
N ASP A 581 -11.82 -30.82 -2.18
CA ASP A 581 -12.55 -31.54 -1.14
C ASP A 581 -13.26 -30.61 -0.13
N LEU A 582 -12.74 -29.41 0.06
CA LEU A 582 -13.20 -28.47 1.09
C LEU A 582 -14.06 -27.32 0.57
N PHE A 583 -13.80 -26.86 -0.66
CA PHE A 583 -14.43 -25.68 -1.21
C PHE A 583 -15.36 -26.04 -2.37
N SER A 584 -16.55 -25.48 -2.35
CA SER A 584 -17.56 -25.64 -3.41
C SER A 584 -17.84 -24.34 -4.17
N GLU A 585 -17.55 -23.19 -3.55
CA GLU A 585 -17.76 -21.88 -4.16
C GLU A 585 -16.66 -21.57 -5.17
N PRO A 586 -17.02 -21.02 -6.37
CA PRO A 586 -16.04 -20.70 -7.42
C PRO A 586 -14.88 -19.78 -6.96
N PRO A 587 -15.08 -18.73 -6.12
CA PRO A 587 -14.00 -17.90 -5.64
C PRO A 587 -12.97 -18.67 -4.81
N ASP A 588 -13.40 -19.53 -3.89
CA ASP A 588 -12.51 -20.30 -3.01
C ASP A 588 -11.70 -21.34 -3.81
N ILE A 589 -12.33 -21.98 -4.80
CA ILE A 589 -11.64 -22.90 -5.72
C ILE A 589 -10.56 -22.15 -6.51
N ALA A 590 -10.90 -20.96 -7.03
CA ALA A 590 -9.95 -20.13 -7.76
C ALA A 590 -8.79 -19.65 -6.87
N LEU A 591 -9.06 -19.31 -5.60
CA LEU A 591 -8.04 -18.96 -4.61
C LEU A 591 -7.13 -20.15 -4.29
N SER A 592 -7.70 -21.35 -4.11
CA SER A 592 -6.94 -22.58 -3.90
C SER A 592 -5.98 -22.87 -5.06
N TYR A 593 -6.44 -22.66 -6.31
CA TYR A 593 -5.60 -22.80 -7.49
C TYR A 593 -4.43 -21.80 -7.49
N LYS A 594 -4.67 -20.52 -7.19
CA LYS A 594 -3.62 -19.51 -7.09
C LYS A 594 -2.61 -19.82 -6.00
N ILE A 595 -3.08 -20.26 -4.84
CA ILE A 595 -2.23 -20.68 -3.74
C ILE A 595 -1.37 -21.88 -4.19
N ALA A 596 -1.95 -22.85 -4.89
CA ALA A 596 -1.22 -23.99 -5.42
C ALA A 596 -0.10 -23.58 -6.38
N VAL A 597 -0.38 -22.68 -7.33
CA VAL A 597 0.63 -22.13 -8.26
C VAL A 597 1.75 -21.41 -7.50
N LEU A 598 1.40 -20.62 -6.48
CA LEU A 598 2.39 -19.96 -5.63
C LEU A 598 3.30 -20.96 -4.93
N LEU A 599 2.73 -22.01 -4.32
CA LEU A 599 3.51 -23.02 -3.61
C LEU A 599 4.33 -23.89 -4.57
N ALA A 600 3.86 -24.13 -5.81
CA ALA A 600 4.68 -24.78 -6.86
C ALA A 600 5.93 -23.98 -7.16
N HIS A 601 5.80 -22.68 -7.36
CA HIS A 601 6.93 -21.80 -7.63
C HIS A 601 7.94 -21.80 -6.46
N MET A 602 7.43 -21.73 -5.22
CA MET A 602 8.27 -21.82 -4.03
C MET A 602 8.98 -23.17 -3.90
N ALA A 603 8.35 -24.26 -4.30
CA ALA A 603 8.95 -25.58 -4.29
C ALA A 603 10.09 -25.71 -5.33
N GLU A 604 10.01 -24.99 -6.46
CA GLU A 604 11.09 -24.88 -7.43
C GLU A 604 12.27 -24.07 -6.88
N GLU A 605 11.98 -22.98 -6.18
CA GLU A 605 13.01 -22.11 -5.57
C GLU A 605 13.67 -22.74 -4.34
N HIS A 606 12.91 -23.53 -3.57
CA HIS A 606 13.33 -24.17 -2.32
C HIS A 606 13.09 -25.69 -2.35
N PRO A 607 13.92 -26.47 -3.08
CA PRO A 607 13.73 -27.91 -3.22
C PRO A 607 13.86 -28.71 -1.92
N ASP A 608 14.43 -28.10 -0.89
CA ASP A 608 14.62 -28.66 0.46
C ASP A 608 13.40 -28.46 1.38
N TRP A 609 12.45 -27.60 0.99
CA TRP A 609 11.26 -27.33 1.80
C TRP A 609 10.39 -28.59 1.94
N ARG A 610 9.72 -28.65 3.09
CA ARG A 610 8.74 -29.69 3.45
C ARG A 610 7.40 -29.04 3.75
N LEU A 611 6.41 -29.81 4.11
CA LEU A 611 5.06 -29.28 4.41
C LEU A 611 5.04 -28.26 5.55
N SER A 612 6.00 -28.31 6.49
CA SER A 612 6.14 -27.34 7.57
C SER A 612 6.43 -25.93 7.06
N GLU A 613 7.37 -25.79 6.11
CA GLU A 613 7.75 -24.49 5.54
C GLU A 613 6.60 -23.92 4.70
N PHE A 614 5.97 -24.75 3.86
CA PHE A 614 4.77 -24.34 3.11
C PHE A 614 3.60 -23.95 4.02
N THR A 615 3.47 -24.59 5.19
CA THR A 615 2.47 -24.20 6.20
C THR A 615 2.70 -22.79 6.72
N GLU A 616 3.96 -22.43 7.02
CA GLU A 616 4.30 -21.08 7.49
C GLU A 616 3.99 -20.03 6.42
N GLU A 617 4.21 -20.35 5.14
CA GLU A 617 3.83 -19.48 4.05
C GLU A 617 2.32 -19.22 3.97
N LEU A 618 1.53 -20.26 4.09
CA LEU A 618 0.07 -20.10 4.14
C LEU A 618 -0.37 -19.30 5.37
N ARG A 619 0.33 -19.42 6.49
CA ARG A 619 0.06 -18.61 7.70
C ARG A 619 0.40 -17.13 7.48
N VAL A 620 1.46 -16.84 6.74
CA VAL A 620 1.81 -15.45 6.34
C VAL A 620 0.67 -14.82 5.55
N ILE A 621 0.05 -15.56 4.61
CA ILE A 621 -1.13 -15.11 3.86
C ILE A 621 -2.34 -14.99 4.79
N ALA A 622 -2.63 -16.00 5.59
CA ALA A 622 -3.76 -16.03 6.52
C ALA A 622 -3.70 -14.90 7.56
N ASN A 623 -2.49 -14.53 8.01
CA ASN A 623 -2.25 -13.43 8.96
C ASN A 623 -2.10 -12.07 8.28
N ASN A 624 -2.35 -11.99 6.96
CA ASN A 624 -2.25 -10.76 6.18
C ASN A 624 -0.87 -10.07 6.22
N GLN A 625 0.18 -10.85 6.39
CA GLN A 625 1.56 -10.35 6.35
C GLN A 625 2.08 -10.23 4.92
N ARG A 626 1.40 -10.84 3.94
CA ARG A 626 1.69 -10.75 2.51
C ARG A 626 0.47 -10.24 1.75
N ARG A 627 0.69 -9.34 0.78
CA ARG A 627 -0.33 -8.96 -0.19
C ARG A 627 -0.57 -10.14 -1.15
N PHE A 628 -1.75 -10.73 -1.06
CA PHE A 628 -2.19 -11.75 -1.99
C PHE A 628 -3.43 -11.24 -2.71
N ILE A 629 -3.29 -10.88 -3.99
CA ILE A 629 -4.35 -10.28 -4.78
C ILE A 629 -5.18 -11.39 -5.42
N GLY A 630 -6.46 -11.40 -5.13
CA GLY A 630 -7.47 -12.27 -5.77
C GLY A 630 -7.65 -11.96 -7.28
N PHE A 631 -8.48 -12.75 -7.99
CA PHE A 631 -8.60 -12.70 -9.45
C PHE A 631 -9.20 -11.41 -10.00
N ASP A 632 -10.04 -10.68 -9.24
CA ASP A 632 -10.87 -9.61 -9.78
C ASP A 632 -10.19 -8.24 -9.88
N ASP A 633 -9.07 -8.00 -9.16
CA ASP A 633 -8.50 -6.65 -9.04
C ASP A 633 -7.34 -6.34 -10.02
N VAL A 634 -6.90 -7.30 -10.83
CA VAL A 634 -5.66 -7.13 -11.65
C VAL A 634 -5.94 -6.56 -13.04
N GLU A 635 -7.13 -6.76 -13.60
CA GLU A 635 -7.42 -6.38 -15.01
C GLU A 635 -8.32 -5.15 -15.20
N VAL A 636 -9.14 -4.79 -14.19
CA VAL A 636 -10.03 -3.62 -14.28
C VAL A 636 -9.77 -2.74 -13.06
N GLY A 637 -9.52 -1.45 -13.28
CA GLY A 637 -9.36 -0.51 -12.16
C GLY A 637 -10.56 -0.59 -11.20
N TYR A 638 -10.30 -0.61 -9.88
CA TYR A 638 -11.36 -0.67 -8.88
C TYR A 638 -12.33 0.52 -9.03
N GLU A 639 -13.61 0.22 -9.08
CA GLU A 639 -14.70 1.19 -9.00
C GLU A 639 -15.60 0.87 -7.80
N PRO A 640 -15.91 1.88 -6.94
CA PRO A 640 -16.79 1.68 -5.80
C PRO A 640 -18.17 1.16 -6.22
N LYS A 641 -18.67 0.13 -5.54
CA LYS A 641 -19.99 -0.46 -5.82
C LYS A 641 -21.10 0.29 -5.07
N PRO A 642 -22.18 0.71 -5.76
CA PRO A 642 -23.31 1.36 -5.11
C PRO A 642 -23.94 0.49 -4.01
N GLY A 643 -24.18 1.09 -2.82
CA GLY A 643 -24.81 0.39 -1.70
C GLY A 643 -23.94 -0.67 -1.00
N VAL A 644 -22.66 -0.76 -1.31
CA VAL A 644 -21.68 -1.68 -0.69
C VAL A 644 -20.66 -0.86 0.09
N VAL A 645 -20.37 -1.25 1.33
CA VAL A 645 -19.39 -0.56 2.18
C VAL A 645 -17.97 -0.95 1.78
N THR A 646 -17.19 -0.01 1.27
CA THR A 646 -15.76 -0.23 1.02
C THR A 646 -14.98 -0.03 2.31
N VAL A 647 -14.21 -1.03 2.73
CA VAL A 647 -13.26 -0.92 3.84
C VAL A 647 -11.84 -0.84 3.29
N ALA A 648 -11.20 0.31 3.50
CA ALA A 648 -9.87 0.58 2.96
C ALA A 648 -8.97 1.28 3.99
N THR A 649 -7.64 1.20 3.83
CA THR A 649 -6.76 2.13 4.54
C THR A 649 -6.78 3.49 3.84
N MET A 650 -6.47 4.56 4.59
CA MET A 650 -6.39 5.91 3.99
C MET A 650 -5.39 5.98 2.84
N HIS A 651 -4.28 5.21 2.89
CA HIS A 651 -3.30 5.13 1.80
C HIS A 651 -3.89 4.44 0.55
N ALA A 652 -4.61 3.34 0.75
CA ALA A 652 -5.25 2.61 -0.36
C ALA A 652 -6.38 3.40 -1.03
N ALA A 653 -6.96 4.38 -0.33
CA ALA A 653 -8.00 5.27 -0.85
C ALA A 653 -7.47 6.35 -1.82
N LYS A 654 -6.14 6.50 -1.97
CA LYS A 654 -5.56 7.48 -2.91
C LYS A 654 -6.05 7.21 -4.34
N GLY A 655 -6.53 8.25 -5.01
CA GLY A 655 -7.09 8.16 -6.37
C GLY A 655 -8.59 7.80 -6.44
N LEU A 656 -9.16 7.26 -5.37
CA LEU A 656 -10.58 6.86 -5.30
C LEU A 656 -11.47 7.97 -4.74
N GLU A 657 -12.81 7.78 -4.80
CA GLU A 657 -13.79 8.72 -4.27
C GLU A 657 -15.12 8.01 -3.98
N TRP A 658 -15.85 8.50 -2.97
CA TRP A 658 -17.14 7.95 -2.55
C TRP A 658 -18.11 9.08 -2.17
N ASP A 659 -19.40 8.82 -2.25
CA ASP A 659 -20.40 9.81 -1.84
C ASP A 659 -20.36 10.07 -0.33
N ARG A 660 -20.16 9.01 0.49
CA ARG A 660 -19.98 9.08 1.95
C ARG A 660 -18.64 8.48 2.36
N VAL A 661 -17.90 9.18 3.21
CA VAL A 661 -16.61 8.72 3.74
C VAL A 661 -16.57 8.84 5.26
N TYR A 662 -16.16 7.77 5.91
CA TYR A 662 -15.80 7.74 7.33
C TYR A 662 -14.28 7.76 7.46
N LEU A 663 -13.72 8.71 8.23
CA LEU A 663 -12.32 8.76 8.62
C LEU A 663 -12.21 8.32 10.08
N MET A 664 -11.66 7.12 10.31
CA MET A 664 -11.53 6.52 11.63
C MET A 664 -10.25 6.91 12.34
N ALA A 665 -10.33 6.95 13.68
CA ALA A 665 -9.19 7.02 14.60
C ALA A 665 -8.28 8.23 14.35
N VAL A 666 -8.86 9.41 14.09
CA VAL A 666 -8.11 10.65 13.91
C VAL A 666 -7.67 11.19 15.30
N SER A 667 -6.70 10.48 15.89
CA SER A 667 -6.09 10.78 17.18
C SER A 667 -4.63 11.22 17.02
N ASN A 668 -4.03 11.79 18.07
CA ASN A 668 -2.62 12.20 18.08
C ASN A 668 -1.63 11.03 17.93
N TYR A 669 -2.06 9.77 18.09
CA TYR A 669 -1.26 8.60 17.80
C TYR A 669 -1.09 8.37 16.29
N GLY A 670 -2.20 8.45 15.52
CA GLY A 670 -2.17 8.31 14.07
C GLY A 670 -1.80 9.60 13.33
N PHE A 671 -2.07 10.76 13.95
CA PHE A 671 -1.85 12.09 13.41
C PHE A 671 -1.17 12.99 14.46
N PRO A 672 0.12 12.73 14.74
CA PRO A 672 0.87 13.55 15.68
C PRO A 672 1.07 14.98 15.15
N SER A 673 1.40 15.91 16.04
CA SER A 673 1.51 17.35 15.76
C SER A 673 2.89 17.93 16.09
N ALA A 674 3.91 17.10 16.26
CA ALA A 674 5.25 17.48 16.66
C ALA A 674 5.28 18.23 18.02
N LEU A 675 4.38 17.84 18.92
CA LEU A 675 4.33 18.36 20.29
C LEU A 675 5.01 17.37 21.27
N PRO A 676 5.45 17.83 22.43
CA PRO A 676 6.26 17.01 23.36
C PRO A 676 5.56 15.74 23.88
N TYR A 677 4.22 15.67 23.81
CA TYR A 677 3.45 14.52 24.28
C TYR A 677 3.11 13.52 23.18
N ASP A 678 3.51 13.78 21.95
CA ASP A 678 3.27 12.85 20.85
C ASP A 678 4.15 11.60 20.97
N THR A 679 3.64 10.48 20.46
CA THR A 679 4.34 9.20 20.44
C THR A 679 4.53 8.79 18.98
N TYR A 680 5.74 8.35 18.64
CA TYR A 680 6.10 7.94 17.29
C TYR A 680 6.27 6.43 17.23
N ILE A 681 5.68 5.81 16.21
CA ILE A 681 5.74 4.36 15.98
C ILE A 681 7.18 3.97 15.66
N GLY A 682 7.69 2.91 16.30
CA GLY A 682 9.01 2.34 16.02
C GLY A 682 10.13 2.86 16.93
N GLU A 683 9.92 3.92 17.73
CA GLU A 683 10.97 4.49 18.57
C GLU A 683 10.98 3.96 20.02
N ARG A 684 9.89 3.37 20.49
CA ARG A 684 9.69 2.94 21.89
C ARG A 684 10.58 1.80 22.38
N TRP A 685 11.30 1.13 21.49
CA TRP A 685 12.14 -0.04 21.80
C TRP A 685 13.61 0.30 21.93
N TYR A 686 14.01 1.53 21.55
CA TYR A 686 15.40 1.95 21.51
C TYR A 686 15.58 3.16 22.43
N ALA A 687 16.54 3.08 23.33
CA ALA A 687 16.86 4.16 24.24
C ALA A 687 18.32 4.55 24.05
N VAL A 688 18.56 5.82 23.78
CA VAL A 688 19.88 6.43 23.79
C VAL A 688 19.81 7.64 24.71
N ASP A 689 20.68 7.69 25.72
CA ASP A 689 20.82 8.86 26.55
C ASP A 689 21.48 9.98 25.74
N HIS A 690 20.64 10.82 25.12
CA HIS A 690 21.08 11.98 24.36
C HIS A 690 20.77 13.27 25.11
N PRO A 691 21.64 13.69 26.05
CA PRO A 691 21.35 14.75 27.01
C PRO A 691 21.13 16.13 26.38
N TYR A 692 21.67 16.36 25.17
CA TYR A 692 21.59 17.67 24.50
C TYR A 692 20.30 17.85 23.71
N LEU A 693 19.66 16.76 23.22
CA LEU A 693 18.45 16.82 22.42
C LEU A 693 17.19 16.44 23.20
N GLY A 694 17.33 15.92 24.43
CA GLY A 694 16.20 15.48 25.24
C GLY A 694 15.44 14.30 24.62
N ILE A 695 16.13 13.47 23.81
CA ILE A 695 15.57 12.32 23.12
C ILE A 695 15.91 11.08 23.95
N GLU A 696 14.87 10.40 24.44
CA GLU A 696 15.01 9.12 25.13
C GLU A 696 15.10 7.94 24.15
N HIS A 697 14.56 8.11 22.95
CA HIS A 697 14.47 7.07 21.93
C HIS A 697 14.87 7.62 20.56
N ILE A 698 15.56 6.84 19.76
CA ILE A 698 15.99 7.22 18.40
C ILE A 698 15.38 6.30 17.34
N ASN A 699 15.21 6.85 16.14
CA ASN A 699 14.80 6.12 14.96
C ASN A 699 16.04 5.62 14.22
N LEU A 700 16.42 4.36 14.45
CA LEU A 700 17.65 3.78 13.88
C LEU A 700 17.71 3.85 12.36
N GLN A 701 16.58 3.72 11.67
CA GLN A 701 16.54 3.83 10.21
C GLN A 701 16.87 5.25 9.75
N ALA A 702 16.28 6.27 10.39
CA ALA A 702 16.58 7.68 10.07
C ALA A 702 18.06 7.99 10.34
N GLU A 703 18.61 7.49 11.44
CA GLU A 703 20.03 7.69 11.77
C GLU A 703 20.95 7.03 10.74
N ALA A 704 20.68 5.77 10.36
CA ALA A 704 21.46 5.07 9.34
C ALA A 704 21.42 5.77 7.97
N LEU A 705 20.26 6.31 7.57
CA LEU A 705 20.12 7.09 6.35
C LEU A 705 20.90 8.41 6.41
N ALA A 706 20.86 9.10 7.56
CA ALA A 706 21.64 10.33 7.76
C ALA A 706 23.15 10.07 7.75
N GLN A 707 23.60 8.95 8.31
CA GLN A 707 25.00 8.52 8.23
C GLN A 707 25.43 8.33 6.77
N LEU A 708 24.55 7.71 5.95
CA LEU A 708 24.78 7.53 4.51
C LEU A 708 24.88 8.89 3.80
N ASP A 709 23.91 9.78 4.01
CA ASP A 709 23.87 11.09 3.37
C ASP A 709 25.09 11.94 3.80
N ALA A 710 25.44 11.96 5.09
CA ALA A 710 26.63 12.68 5.59
C ALA A 710 27.95 12.16 4.99
N LEU A 711 28.08 10.82 4.84
CA LEU A 711 29.28 10.22 4.24
C LEU A 711 29.41 10.59 2.76
N ILE A 712 28.29 10.61 2.01
CA ILE A 712 28.28 10.93 0.57
C ILE A 712 28.53 12.42 0.33
N GLU A 713 27.85 13.28 1.08
CA GLU A 713 27.89 14.73 0.91
C GLU A 713 29.10 15.35 1.61
N ARG A 714 29.90 14.53 2.32
CA ARG A 714 31.02 14.98 3.18
C ARG A 714 30.58 16.01 4.22
N GLY A 715 29.36 15.80 4.72
CA GLY A 715 28.75 16.60 5.77
C GLY A 715 29.09 16.07 7.19
N GLU A 716 28.64 16.78 8.18
CA GLU A 716 28.71 16.34 9.58
C GLU A 716 27.46 15.55 9.93
N TYR A 717 27.61 14.51 10.75
CA TYR A 717 26.53 13.72 11.29
C TYR A 717 26.47 13.90 12.83
N TYR A 718 25.30 14.22 13.31
CA TYR A 718 25.00 14.33 14.73
C TYR A 718 23.84 13.38 15.09
N GLU A 719 24.11 12.43 15.97
CA GLU A 719 23.11 11.44 16.39
C GLU A 719 21.90 12.12 17.04
N GLY A 720 20.69 11.67 16.64
CA GLY A 720 19.41 12.18 17.14
C GLY A 720 18.81 13.32 16.29
N GLU A 721 19.61 14.08 15.52
CA GLU A 721 19.07 15.14 14.63
C GLU A 721 18.22 14.53 13.51
N ALA A 722 18.64 13.40 12.96
CA ALA A 722 17.90 12.69 11.92
C ALA A 722 16.56 12.13 12.46
N THR A 723 16.55 11.67 13.71
CA THR A 723 15.34 11.23 14.39
C THR A 723 14.33 12.38 14.51
N LEU A 724 14.78 13.56 14.93
CA LEU A 724 13.92 14.74 15.01
C LEU A 724 13.38 15.15 13.63
N ALA A 725 14.23 15.14 12.61
CA ALA A 725 13.81 15.43 11.25
C ALA A 725 12.77 14.41 10.75
N ALA A 726 13.00 13.12 10.96
CA ALA A 726 12.09 12.04 10.58
C ALA A 726 10.72 12.15 11.29
N ARG A 727 10.69 12.58 12.56
CA ARG A 727 9.45 12.89 13.28
C ARG A 727 8.66 14.00 12.60
N LEU A 728 9.32 15.07 12.18
CA LEU A 728 8.68 16.17 11.45
C LEU A 728 8.17 15.71 10.09
N ASP A 729 8.94 14.92 9.35
CA ASP A 729 8.51 14.37 8.06
C ASP A 729 7.30 13.44 8.20
N TYR A 730 7.27 12.64 9.25
CA TYR A 730 6.11 11.81 9.58
C TYR A 730 4.87 12.67 9.86
N VAL A 731 5.00 13.76 10.63
CA VAL A 731 3.88 14.69 10.88
C VAL A 731 3.40 15.33 9.59
N ARG A 732 4.32 15.81 8.74
CA ARG A 732 3.98 16.38 7.42
C ARG A 732 3.20 15.39 6.56
N GLU A 733 3.67 14.14 6.51
CA GLU A 733 2.98 13.08 5.75
C GLU A 733 1.58 12.79 6.33
N ARG A 734 1.44 12.74 7.67
CA ARG A 734 0.13 12.50 8.31
C ARG A 734 -0.88 13.61 8.05
N LEU A 735 -0.44 14.87 8.03
CA LEU A 735 -1.29 15.99 7.64
C LEU A 735 -1.76 15.86 6.17
N ARG A 736 -0.86 15.49 5.25
CA ARG A 736 -1.23 15.21 3.86
C ARG A 736 -2.16 14.00 3.74
N LEU A 737 -1.98 12.97 4.56
CA LEU A 737 -2.87 11.81 4.59
C LEU A 737 -4.28 12.19 5.05
N LEU A 738 -4.41 13.08 6.04
CA LEU A 738 -5.71 13.61 6.46
C LEU A 738 -6.37 14.42 5.34
N TYR A 739 -5.62 15.26 4.64
CA TYR A 739 -6.09 15.99 3.46
C TYR A 739 -6.57 15.04 2.35
N VAL A 740 -5.81 13.99 2.07
CA VAL A 740 -6.23 12.94 1.13
C VAL A 740 -7.53 12.31 1.58
N GLY A 741 -7.66 11.94 2.85
CA GLY A 741 -8.88 11.35 3.40
C GLY A 741 -10.10 12.25 3.24
N ILE A 742 -10.01 13.53 3.63
CA ILE A 742 -11.10 14.52 3.48
C ILE A 742 -11.54 14.64 2.02
N THR A 743 -10.58 14.74 1.10
CA THR A 743 -10.85 14.92 -0.34
C THR A 743 -11.35 13.67 -1.06
N ARG A 744 -11.55 12.54 -0.36
CA ARG A 744 -12.21 11.34 -0.91
C ARG A 744 -13.73 11.47 -0.89
N ALA A 745 -14.28 12.28 0.02
CA ALA A 745 -15.71 12.47 0.17
C ALA A 745 -16.28 13.41 -0.93
N ARG A 746 -17.42 13.00 -1.50
CA ARG A 746 -18.15 13.82 -2.46
C ARG A 746 -19.25 14.64 -1.80
N ARG A 747 -20.03 14.05 -0.89
CA ARG A 747 -21.21 14.65 -0.25
C ARG A 747 -21.17 14.61 1.26
N GLU A 748 -20.70 13.48 1.85
CA GLU A 748 -20.78 13.28 3.28
C GLU A 748 -19.43 12.84 3.85
N LEU A 749 -19.01 13.52 4.91
CA LEU A 749 -17.77 13.25 5.61
C LEU A 749 -18.03 13.09 7.11
N ILE A 750 -17.74 11.91 7.64
CA ILE A 750 -17.81 11.59 9.06
C ILE A 750 -16.40 11.34 9.58
N VAL A 751 -15.97 12.10 10.59
CA VAL A 751 -14.64 11.94 11.19
C VAL A 751 -14.81 11.52 12.65
N THR A 752 -14.13 10.42 13.02
CA THR A 752 -14.15 9.87 14.37
C THR A 752 -12.76 9.78 14.98
N TRP A 753 -12.70 9.63 16.30
CA TRP A 753 -11.46 9.43 17.04
C TRP A 753 -11.69 8.45 18.18
N ASN A 754 -10.60 7.88 18.72
CA ASN A 754 -10.65 7.05 19.92
C ASN A 754 -9.39 7.24 20.78
N MET A 755 -9.53 6.92 22.08
CA MET A 755 -8.48 7.06 23.07
C MET A 755 -7.42 5.96 23.06
N GLY A 756 -7.48 5.04 22.10
CA GLY A 756 -6.59 3.87 22.06
C GLY A 756 -6.93 2.84 23.14
N ARG A 757 -6.04 1.85 23.31
CA ARG A 757 -6.20 0.80 24.33
C ARG A 757 -5.59 1.16 25.69
N GLY A 758 -5.11 2.38 25.86
CA GLY A 758 -4.27 2.79 26.98
C GLY A 758 -2.83 2.23 26.85
N TRP A 759 -1.86 3.05 27.12
CA TRP A 759 -0.45 2.67 27.17
C TRP A 759 -0.13 1.96 28.49
N LYS A 760 0.99 1.23 28.57
CA LYS A 760 1.48 0.62 29.84
C LYS A 760 1.66 1.66 30.94
N ASP A 761 1.91 2.91 30.58
CA ASP A 761 2.05 4.07 31.47
C ASP A 761 0.72 4.79 31.80
N GLY A 762 -0.43 4.25 31.32
CA GLY A 762 -1.75 4.82 31.58
C GLY A 762 -2.12 6.03 30.75
N ARG A 763 -1.29 6.44 29.77
CA ARG A 763 -1.64 7.53 28.84
C ARG A 763 -2.73 7.08 27.87
N GLU A 764 -3.67 7.97 27.57
CA GLU A 764 -4.73 7.80 26.58
C GLU A 764 -4.43 8.68 25.36
N ASN A 765 -4.76 8.21 24.15
CA ASN A 765 -4.67 9.07 22.98
C ASN A 765 -5.62 10.25 23.13
N GLN A 766 -5.24 11.37 22.56
CA GLN A 766 -6.05 12.58 22.44
C GLN A 766 -6.53 12.75 21.01
N PRO A 767 -7.60 13.50 20.74
CA PRO A 767 -7.96 13.89 19.38
C PRO A 767 -6.77 14.59 18.71
N ALA A 768 -6.56 14.35 17.42
CA ALA A 768 -5.52 15.06 16.69
C ALA A 768 -5.73 16.58 16.76
N VAL A 769 -4.67 17.36 16.88
CA VAL A 769 -4.76 18.84 16.95
C VAL A 769 -5.44 19.40 15.71
N ALA A 770 -5.14 18.83 14.54
CA ALA A 770 -5.82 19.17 13.29
C ALA A 770 -7.35 18.92 13.35
N LEU A 771 -7.78 17.81 13.97
CA LEU A 771 -9.22 17.51 14.14
C LEU A 771 -9.91 18.57 15.01
N VAL A 772 -9.26 19.00 16.09
CA VAL A 772 -9.79 20.04 16.99
C VAL A 772 -9.91 21.38 16.26
N ALA A 773 -8.91 21.74 15.45
CA ALA A 773 -8.91 22.97 14.65
C ALA A 773 -10.04 22.97 13.61
N LEU A 774 -10.18 21.87 12.84
CA LEU A 774 -11.24 21.74 11.83
C LEU A 774 -12.64 21.78 12.44
N ARG A 775 -12.81 21.19 13.62
CA ARG A 775 -14.08 21.32 14.36
C ARG A 775 -14.36 22.76 14.75
N GLY A 776 -13.38 23.47 15.31
CA GLY A 776 -13.51 24.89 15.65
C GLY A 776 -13.91 25.75 14.46
N TYR A 777 -13.32 25.47 13.29
CA TYR A 777 -13.72 26.11 12.03
C TYR A 777 -15.19 25.86 11.70
N LEU A 778 -15.67 24.62 11.72
CA LEU A 778 -17.07 24.30 11.41
C LEU A 778 -18.06 24.94 12.41
N GLU A 779 -17.68 25.03 13.68
CA GLU A 779 -18.49 25.71 14.69
C GLU A 779 -18.57 27.25 14.44
N SER A 780 -17.51 27.85 13.89
CA SER A 780 -17.47 29.26 13.54
C SER A 780 -18.30 29.63 12.28
N GLN A 781 -18.58 28.62 11.42
CA GLN A 781 -19.38 28.80 10.20
C GLN A 781 -20.90 28.65 10.43
N ARG A 782 -21.28 28.04 11.57
CA ARG A 782 -22.69 27.93 12.02
C ARG A 782 -23.14 29.20 12.70
#